data_a8407855ba39fb97fb9ff937b023bef8
#
_entry.id   a8407855ba39fb97fb9ff937b023bef8
#
_cell.length_a   1.000
_cell.length_b   1.000
_cell.length_c   1.000
_cell.angle_alpha   90.00
_cell.angle_beta   90.00
_cell.angle_gamma   90.00
#
_symmetry.space_group_name_H-M   'P 1'
#
loop_
_entity.id
_entity.type
_entity.pdbx_description
1 polymer ?
#
loop_
_entity_poly.entity_id
_entity_poly.type
_entity_poly.pdbx_seq_one_letter_code
_entity_poly.pdbx_strand_id
1 'polypeptide(L)'
;MTNDIRRAPRPAALRLIAAAAGLSLLMGGLAAGDTPSVPAPAKSPVSAHGADLEATLGNGMRVVIVKNTLAPVVTVEMNFLVGGNETPAGFPGMAHAEEHMAFRGCSGMSADQTAAIYAELGGQNNADTQQNITQYFATVPASDLDVALEAQAACLRGVDDSAAEWDKERGAIEQEVARDLSNPTYKFIDRLNQDMFAGTPYAHDPLGTKASFDATTSDMLRSFHNTWYAPANAILIVVGDIDPADAMTRIRRLFAAIPNHAVPAHPAVDLKPVKSESFTLQSNLPYLLGFIAYRFPGTSSSDFAAAEVLADVLSSQRADLYALVPAGKALAAEFGVAESYTRASVGYGVVALPAGADADSAIKEMRAILARYAEQGVPQDLVEAAKRHELADAEFDRNSIPGLANVWSNALAAEGRANPDEDIRAIERVTAADVNRAAKTYLADGNSITAILEPVPTGKPVATKGFGGAEQVTSAPTKPVTLPDWAAVDLAQLKPPADYIKVSDMTLANGLRLIVKTDRTTPTVSVLGAVRHDFGLETRAGQEGISDVLNALFGYGSESHDRLAFHKALDDIAANETAGYELSLTVLAANFSRGVELLAENELHPALPAKAFEILKQQTSEFLAGNLKSPEYRTLRALDTALLPAGDPVLRQATPTTLAHVTLEDVRAFYAATVRPDLTTLVVIGDVSTQDAKSVVEKWFGGWRVSGAKPEVTLSPVPANQPSSVSVADPQAVQDSVFLAEQLNLNRFDPDYYPLQLGNHVLGGGFYATRLYHDLRQVAGYVYTVDARLDAGKTRASYAVTYGCDPVNVSKARSLIQRDLEQMRERDVSEEELHQAKALILRQLVLNESSEETVAHGLLGRAEIDLPLDEPVIAGAKYYAISAPEIRRAFAKHLRTDGLVQVVRGPAPQ
;
A
#
# COMPACT_ATOMS: atom_id res chain seq x y z
N MET A 1 2.51 2.82 -5.34
CA MET A 1 1.64 3.50 -4.35
C MET A 1 1.15 4.81 -4.92
N THR A 2 0.17 4.82 -5.81
CA THR A 2 -0.34 6.12 -6.36
C THR A 2 -1.61 5.93 -7.15
N ASN A 3 -2.70 5.59 -6.51
CA ASN A 3 -3.99 5.62 -7.23
C ASN A 3 -5.18 6.11 -6.39
N ASP A 4 -4.99 6.96 -5.38
CA ASP A 4 -6.11 7.31 -4.52
C ASP A 4 -6.11 8.75 -4.00
N ILE A 5 -6.12 9.75 -4.90
CA ILE A 5 -6.36 11.15 -4.44
C ILE A 5 -7.72 11.70 -4.94
N ARG A 6 -8.45 11.02 -5.82
CA ARG A 6 -9.70 11.57 -6.42
C ARG A 6 -10.90 10.63 -6.43
N ARG A 7 -10.97 9.68 -5.53
CA ARG A 7 -12.23 8.98 -5.30
C ARG A 7 -12.87 9.52 -4.02
N ALA A 8 -14.20 9.74 -4.08
CA ALA A 8 -15.01 10.18 -2.96
C ALA A 8 -14.70 9.37 -1.70
N PRO A 9 -14.86 9.93 -0.47
CA PRO A 9 -14.59 9.20 0.75
C PRO A 9 -15.47 7.94 0.78
N ARG A 10 -14.83 6.80 0.59
CA ARG A 10 -15.44 5.49 0.86
C ARG A 10 -15.73 5.39 2.34
N PRO A 11 -16.72 4.59 2.77
CA PRO A 11 -16.99 4.42 4.18
C PRO A 11 -15.73 3.93 4.88
N ALA A 12 -15.12 4.84 5.56
CA ALA A 12 -13.74 4.79 6.02
C ALA A 12 -13.55 3.89 7.26
N ALA A 13 -14.61 3.30 7.79
CA ALA A 13 -14.52 2.56 9.05
C ALA A 13 -13.64 1.30 8.95
N LEU A 14 -13.66 0.57 7.83
CA LEU A 14 -12.82 -0.63 7.68
C LEU A 14 -11.40 -0.35 7.14
N ARG A 15 -11.21 0.75 6.37
CA ARG A 15 -9.86 1.13 5.88
C ARG A 15 -9.15 2.16 6.77
N LEU A 16 -9.84 2.76 7.73
CA LEU A 16 -9.28 3.76 8.65
C LEU A 16 -8.31 3.14 9.67
N ILE A 17 -8.48 1.89 10.05
CA ILE A 17 -7.57 1.20 10.94
C ILE A 17 -6.33 0.74 10.17
N ALA A 18 -6.47 0.24 8.95
CA ALA A 18 -5.35 -0.06 8.06
C ALA A 18 -4.55 1.19 7.65
N ALA A 19 -5.19 2.37 7.51
CA ALA A 19 -4.49 3.63 7.26
C ALA A 19 -3.84 4.23 8.50
N ALA A 20 -4.34 3.89 9.70
CA ALA A 20 -3.71 4.27 10.97
C ALA A 20 -2.56 3.33 11.35
N ALA A 21 -2.60 2.09 10.86
CA ALA A 21 -1.54 1.10 10.98
C ALA A 21 -0.64 1.05 9.73
N GLY A 22 -0.51 2.14 8.99
CA GLY A 22 0.23 2.25 7.74
C GLY A 22 1.74 1.99 7.84
N LEU A 23 2.12 1.02 8.62
CA LEU A 23 3.36 0.29 8.54
C LEU A 23 3.01 -1.19 8.31
N SER A 24 3.47 -1.74 7.18
CA SER A 24 3.58 -3.17 6.91
C SER A 24 2.31 -3.99 7.22
N LEU A 25 1.23 -3.83 6.46
CA LEU A 25 0.16 -4.80 6.41
C LEU A 25 0.05 -5.36 5.00
N LEU A 26 0.96 -6.26 4.72
CA LEU A 26 0.71 -7.44 3.91
C LEU A 26 0.48 -8.57 4.92
N MET A 27 -0.73 -8.72 5.42
CA MET A 27 -1.20 -9.96 6.00
C MET A 27 -2.70 -10.00 5.93
N GLY A 28 -3.15 -11.00 5.28
CA GLY A 28 -4.51 -11.39 5.06
C GLY A 28 -5.19 -11.99 6.26
N GLY A 29 -6.39 -12.22 6.04
CA GLY A 29 -7.10 -13.41 6.32
C GLY A 29 -7.99 -13.43 7.51
N LEU A 30 -9.17 -13.97 7.38
CA LEU A 30 -9.73 -14.95 8.30
C LEU A 30 -11.22 -15.07 8.15
N ALA A 31 -11.81 -16.05 8.49
CA ALA A 31 -11.89 -17.41 8.96
C ALA A 31 -13.30 -17.99 9.02
N ALA A 32 -13.49 -19.11 9.15
CA ALA A 32 -14.06 -20.34 9.67
C ALA A 32 -15.52 -20.74 9.48
N GLY A 33 -15.91 -21.88 9.49
CA GLY A 33 -16.47 -23.01 10.19
C GLY A 33 -17.56 -23.85 9.57
N ASP A 34 -17.69 -24.99 9.95
CA ASP A 34 -18.24 -26.35 9.91
C ASP A 34 -19.60 -26.63 9.25
N THR A 35 -19.87 -27.68 8.74
CA THR A 35 -19.66 -29.00 8.11
C THR A 35 -20.99 -29.50 7.52
N PRO A 36 -21.01 -30.26 6.45
CA PRO A 36 -21.06 -31.71 6.59
C PRO A 36 -20.05 -32.42 5.64
N SER A 37 -19.55 -33.50 6.14
CA SER A 37 -18.67 -34.52 5.59
C SER A 37 -18.26 -34.37 4.12
N VAL A 38 -17.03 -33.91 3.93
CA VAL A 38 -16.29 -33.98 2.68
C VAL A 38 -15.54 -35.30 2.60
N PRO A 39 -15.44 -35.94 1.44
CA PRO A 39 -14.62 -37.12 1.26
C PRO A 39 -13.17 -36.81 1.57
N ALA A 40 -12.43 -37.79 2.14
CA ALA A 40 -11.04 -37.68 2.53
C ALA A 40 -10.17 -37.05 1.45
N PRO A 41 -9.22 -36.17 1.84
CA PRO A 41 -8.35 -35.46 0.91
C PRO A 41 -7.50 -36.49 0.14
N ALA A 42 -7.52 -36.36 -1.17
CA ALA A 42 -6.59 -37.05 -2.05
C ALA A 42 -5.23 -36.37 -1.92
N LYS A 43 -4.20 -37.14 -1.63
CA LYS A 43 -2.75 -36.90 -1.71
C LYS A 43 -2.25 -35.56 -1.08
N SER A 44 -1.21 -35.70 -0.26
CA SER A 44 -0.45 -34.58 0.32
C SER A 44 -0.30 -33.42 -0.65
N PRO A 45 -0.59 -32.17 -0.23
CA PRO A 45 -0.44 -31.02 -1.09
C PRO A 45 1.02 -30.92 -1.55
N VAL A 46 1.20 -30.58 -2.81
CA VAL A 46 2.45 -30.00 -3.30
C VAL A 46 2.70 -28.76 -2.43
N SER A 47 3.94 -28.54 -1.98
CA SER A 47 4.32 -27.34 -1.23
C SER A 47 3.72 -26.09 -1.89
N ALA A 48 2.98 -25.30 -1.13
CA ALA A 48 2.31 -24.09 -1.67
C ALA A 48 3.35 -23.08 -2.17
N HIS A 49 4.50 -22.99 -1.51
CA HIS A 49 5.56 -22.02 -1.79
C HIS A 49 6.87 -22.66 -2.25
N GLY A 50 6.86 -23.87 -2.78
CA GLY A 50 8.06 -24.63 -3.13
C GLY A 50 9.05 -23.86 -4.00
N ALA A 51 10.34 -23.81 -3.59
CA ALA A 51 11.41 -23.31 -4.44
C ALA A 51 11.71 -24.27 -5.57
N ASP A 52 11.95 -23.72 -6.78
CA ASP A 52 12.45 -24.54 -7.90
C ASP A 52 13.92 -24.86 -7.74
N LEU A 53 14.68 -23.98 -7.06
CA LEU A 53 16.09 -24.18 -6.78
C LEU A 53 16.51 -23.45 -5.50
N GLU A 54 17.12 -24.20 -4.57
CA GLU A 54 17.79 -23.65 -3.40
C GLU A 54 19.26 -24.07 -3.42
N ALA A 55 20.17 -23.17 -3.02
CA ALA A 55 21.58 -23.45 -2.95
C ALA A 55 22.31 -22.57 -1.95
N THR A 56 23.43 -23.06 -1.42
CA THR A 56 24.42 -22.24 -0.72
C THR A 56 25.66 -22.17 -1.59
N LEU A 57 26.11 -20.97 -1.92
CA LEU A 57 27.32 -20.74 -2.70
C LEU A 57 28.58 -21.07 -1.90
N GLY A 58 29.73 -21.23 -2.59
CA GLY A 58 30.99 -21.56 -1.93
C GLY A 58 31.47 -20.51 -0.91
N ASN A 59 31.01 -19.28 -1.00
CA ASN A 59 31.27 -18.19 -0.04
C ASN A 59 30.21 -18.09 1.09
N GLY A 60 29.25 -19.01 1.15
CA GLY A 60 28.26 -19.08 2.20
C GLY A 60 26.94 -18.36 1.93
N MET A 61 26.81 -17.59 0.85
CA MET A 61 25.57 -16.91 0.49
C MET A 61 24.47 -17.92 0.17
N ARG A 62 23.28 -17.77 0.76
CA ARG A 62 22.10 -18.57 0.44
C ARG A 62 21.39 -17.97 -0.77
N VAL A 63 20.85 -18.83 -1.62
CA VAL A 63 20.12 -18.43 -2.84
C VAL A 63 18.84 -19.25 -2.93
N VAL A 64 17.73 -18.58 -3.18
CA VAL A 64 16.43 -19.20 -3.48
C VAL A 64 15.94 -18.66 -4.83
N ILE A 65 15.48 -19.54 -5.70
CA ILE A 65 14.90 -19.19 -6.99
C ILE A 65 13.54 -19.85 -7.11
N VAL A 66 12.53 -19.05 -7.42
CA VAL A 66 11.15 -19.49 -7.62
C VAL A 66 10.67 -19.05 -9.00
N LYS A 67 10.24 -19.97 -9.83
CA LYS A 67 9.68 -19.66 -11.13
C LYS A 67 8.21 -19.27 -11.00
N ASN A 68 7.84 -18.09 -11.51
CA ASN A 68 6.47 -17.63 -11.64
C ASN A 68 6.28 -16.93 -12.99
N THR A 69 5.36 -17.43 -13.80
CA THR A 69 5.15 -16.97 -15.18
C THR A 69 3.93 -16.08 -15.38
N LEU A 70 3.42 -15.48 -14.30
CA LEU A 70 2.27 -14.56 -14.33
C LEU A 70 2.49 -13.40 -15.29
N ALA A 71 3.69 -12.82 -15.27
CA ALA A 71 4.13 -11.74 -16.14
C ALA A 71 5.63 -11.88 -16.48
N PRO A 72 6.13 -11.27 -17.57
CA PRO A 72 7.54 -11.33 -17.95
C PRO A 72 8.43 -10.42 -17.08
N VAL A 73 8.31 -10.57 -15.77
CA VAL A 73 9.05 -9.79 -14.77
C VAL A 73 9.75 -10.71 -13.76
N VAL A 74 10.71 -10.15 -13.04
CA VAL A 74 11.43 -10.82 -11.98
C VAL A 74 11.66 -9.87 -10.82
N THR A 75 11.44 -10.35 -9.60
CA THR A 75 11.84 -9.69 -8.37
C THR A 75 13.15 -10.27 -7.87
N VAL A 76 14.11 -9.40 -7.58
CA VAL A 76 15.39 -9.70 -6.95
C VAL A 76 15.39 -9.08 -5.58
N GLU A 77 15.58 -9.86 -4.54
CA GLU A 77 15.58 -9.39 -3.17
C GLU A 77 16.82 -9.91 -2.43
N MET A 78 17.65 -8.97 -1.96
CA MET A 78 18.84 -9.25 -1.18
C MET A 78 18.59 -8.91 0.27
N ASN A 79 18.65 -9.90 1.13
CA ASN A 79 18.47 -9.78 2.56
C ASN A 79 19.80 -9.91 3.27
N PHE A 80 20.13 -8.96 4.13
CA PHE A 80 21.21 -9.06 5.09
C PHE A 80 20.64 -9.32 6.48
N LEU A 81 21.18 -10.31 7.18
CA LEU A 81 20.77 -10.65 8.55
C LEU A 81 21.41 -9.67 9.55
N VAL A 82 21.04 -8.42 9.43
CA VAL A 82 21.51 -7.28 10.24
C VAL A 82 20.49 -6.17 10.18
N GLY A 83 20.18 -5.54 11.31
CA GLY A 83 19.21 -4.47 11.39
C GLY A 83 19.40 -3.60 12.65
N GLY A 84 18.30 -3.08 13.18
CA GLY A 84 18.32 -2.23 14.38
C GLY A 84 18.96 -2.86 15.60
N ASN A 85 18.87 -4.19 15.74
CA ASN A 85 19.45 -4.95 16.88
C ASN A 85 20.97 -4.93 16.92
N GLU A 86 21.63 -4.86 15.78
CA GLU A 86 23.08 -4.93 15.63
C GLU A 86 23.73 -3.56 15.71
N THR A 87 22.93 -2.48 15.80
CA THR A 87 23.48 -1.12 15.94
C THR A 87 24.22 -0.93 17.25
N PRO A 88 25.36 -0.21 17.28
CA PRO A 88 26.08 0.07 18.51
C PRO A 88 25.22 0.86 19.49
N ALA A 89 25.38 0.59 20.79
CA ALA A 89 24.68 1.31 21.85
C ALA A 89 24.87 2.83 21.73
N GLY A 90 23.78 3.57 21.72
CA GLY A 90 23.79 5.03 21.52
C GLY A 90 23.72 5.51 20.07
N PHE A 91 23.67 4.59 19.09
CA PHE A 91 23.56 4.89 17.67
C PHE A 91 22.37 4.17 17.01
N PRO A 92 21.14 4.27 17.56
CA PRO A 92 19.98 3.74 16.86
C PRO A 92 19.88 4.37 15.47
N GLY A 93 19.43 3.60 14.47
CA GLY A 93 19.34 4.06 13.09
C GLY A 93 20.61 3.88 12.27
N MET A 94 21.69 3.31 12.80
CA MET A 94 22.93 3.12 12.00
C MET A 94 22.71 2.12 10.85
N ALA A 95 21.92 1.06 11.06
CA ALA A 95 21.58 0.12 9.99
C ALA A 95 20.75 0.80 8.89
N HIS A 96 19.81 1.66 9.26
CA HIS A 96 19.00 2.47 8.34
C HIS A 96 19.87 3.50 7.58
N ALA A 97 20.79 4.14 8.27
CA ALA A 97 21.76 5.03 7.62
C ALA A 97 22.60 4.29 6.57
N GLU A 98 23.03 3.05 6.86
CA GLU A 98 23.79 2.21 5.92
C GLU A 98 22.91 1.78 4.72
N GLU A 99 21.63 1.49 4.95
CA GLU A 99 20.67 1.25 3.88
C GLU A 99 20.62 2.43 2.90
N HIS A 100 20.47 3.66 3.41
CA HIS A 100 20.47 4.88 2.59
C HIS A 100 21.78 5.06 1.83
N MET A 101 22.92 4.77 2.47
CA MET A 101 24.23 4.89 1.84
C MET A 101 24.40 3.93 0.65
N ALA A 102 23.77 2.77 0.63
CA ALA A 102 23.77 1.88 -0.53
C ALA A 102 23.16 2.53 -1.79
N PHE A 103 22.25 3.49 -1.65
CA PHE A 103 21.73 4.29 -2.77
C PHE A 103 22.65 5.47 -3.15
N ARG A 104 23.64 5.80 -2.31
CA ARG A 104 24.63 6.87 -2.57
C ARG A 104 25.86 6.37 -3.35
N GLY A 105 25.87 5.10 -3.70
CA GLY A 105 26.89 4.48 -4.52
C GLY A 105 27.46 3.21 -3.92
N CYS A 106 27.90 2.33 -4.80
CA CYS A 106 28.45 1.03 -4.46
C CYS A 106 29.75 0.80 -5.24
N SER A 107 30.44 -0.31 -5.02
CA SER A 107 31.69 -0.64 -5.71
C SER A 107 31.60 -0.54 -7.24
N GLY A 108 32.25 0.49 -7.82
CA GLY A 108 32.23 0.74 -9.28
C GLY A 108 30.97 1.45 -9.79
N MET A 109 30.14 2.02 -8.92
CA MET A 109 28.90 2.68 -9.26
C MET A 109 28.72 3.92 -8.36
N SER A 110 28.61 5.10 -8.93
CA SER A 110 28.36 6.35 -8.20
C SER A 110 26.86 6.50 -7.83
N ALA A 111 26.53 7.44 -6.95
CA ALA A 111 25.16 7.78 -6.62
C ALA A 111 24.30 8.10 -7.85
N ASP A 112 24.82 8.92 -8.77
CA ASP A 112 24.09 9.29 -10.00
C ASP A 112 23.89 8.07 -10.91
N GLN A 113 24.87 7.18 -11.00
CA GLN A 113 24.75 5.94 -11.76
C GLN A 113 23.74 4.97 -11.13
N THR A 114 23.75 4.84 -9.82
CA THR A 114 22.77 4.03 -9.08
C THR A 114 21.35 4.53 -9.35
N ALA A 115 21.12 5.83 -9.20
CA ALA A 115 19.82 6.44 -9.46
C ALA A 115 19.36 6.26 -10.91
N ALA A 116 20.26 6.45 -11.89
CA ALA A 116 19.95 6.28 -13.30
C ALA A 116 19.62 4.83 -13.65
N ILE A 117 20.41 3.86 -13.15
CA ILE A 117 20.17 2.43 -13.39
C ILE A 117 18.78 2.01 -12.88
N TYR A 118 18.44 2.33 -11.62
CA TYR A 118 17.16 1.95 -11.07
C TYR A 118 15.98 2.69 -11.73
N ALA A 119 16.16 3.94 -12.14
CA ALA A 119 15.14 4.64 -12.91
C ALA A 119 14.94 3.96 -14.28
N GLU A 120 16.01 3.62 -14.98
CA GLU A 120 15.91 2.94 -16.28
C GLU A 120 15.37 1.51 -16.17
N LEU A 121 15.58 0.81 -15.04
CA LEU A 121 14.97 -0.50 -14.74
C LEU A 121 13.45 -0.44 -14.52
N GLY A 122 12.86 0.73 -14.41
CA GLY A 122 11.43 0.92 -14.23
C GLY A 122 11.02 1.53 -12.89
N GLY A 123 11.96 1.83 -12.01
CA GLY A 123 11.74 2.54 -10.75
C GLY A 123 10.93 1.77 -9.69
N GLN A 124 10.80 0.44 -9.81
CA GLN A 124 10.19 -0.41 -8.78
C GLN A 124 11.28 -1.07 -7.92
N ASN A 125 11.95 -0.26 -7.16
CA ASN A 125 12.96 -0.69 -6.20
C ASN A 125 12.80 0.06 -4.89
N ASN A 126 13.16 -0.58 -3.79
CA ASN A 126 13.22 0.02 -2.47
C ASN A 126 14.14 -0.81 -1.57
N ALA A 127 14.26 -0.35 -0.32
CA ALA A 127 14.87 -1.10 0.76
C ALA A 127 14.05 -0.92 2.04
N ASP A 128 14.31 -1.77 3.02
CA ASP A 128 13.65 -1.74 4.33
C ASP A 128 14.62 -2.23 5.40
N THR A 129 14.74 -1.48 6.49
CA THR A 129 15.52 -1.85 7.66
C THR A 129 14.59 -2.15 8.83
N GLN A 130 14.58 -3.40 9.24
CA GLN A 130 13.86 -3.89 10.41
C GLN A 130 14.80 -4.11 11.60
N GLN A 131 14.30 -4.72 12.66
CA GLN A 131 15.13 -4.97 13.84
C GLN A 131 16.25 -5.97 13.60
N ASN A 132 16.04 -6.98 12.77
CA ASN A 132 16.97 -8.11 12.56
C ASN A 132 17.42 -8.30 11.12
N ILE A 133 16.90 -7.53 10.18
CA ILE A 133 17.24 -7.62 8.76
C ILE A 133 17.30 -6.23 8.10
N THR A 134 18.07 -6.14 7.02
CA THR A 134 18.01 -5.06 6.03
C THR A 134 17.80 -5.70 4.66
N GLN A 135 16.77 -5.28 3.95
CA GLN A 135 16.33 -5.84 2.67
C GLN A 135 16.49 -4.81 1.57
N TYR A 136 17.01 -5.26 0.41
CA TYR A 136 17.07 -4.45 -0.83
C TYR A 136 16.36 -5.21 -1.92
N PHE A 137 15.32 -4.66 -2.50
CA PHE A 137 14.52 -5.35 -3.49
C PHE A 137 14.25 -4.50 -4.73
N ALA A 138 14.18 -5.17 -5.87
CA ALA A 138 13.84 -4.56 -7.14
C ALA A 138 13.00 -5.54 -7.98
N THR A 139 11.89 -5.06 -8.52
CA THR A 139 11.12 -5.77 -9.55
C THR A 139 11.44 -5.14 -10.90
N VAL A 140 11.90 -5.97 -11.83
CA VAL A 140 12.39 -5.54 -13.15
C VAL A 140 11.81 -6.45 -14.25
N PRO A 141 11.78 -6.03 -15.52
CA PRO A 141 11.54 -6.97 -16.61
C PRO A 141 12.51 -8.15 -16.56
N ALA A 142 12.06 -9.35 -16.86
CA ALA A 142 12.89 -10.56 -16.80
C ALA A 142 14.14 -10.48 -17.71
N SER A 143 14.08 -9.66 -18.78
CA SER A 143 15.23 -9.37 -19.65
C SER A 143 16.35 -8.60 -18.95
N ASP A 144 16.04 -7.84 -17.90
CA ASP A 144 16.96 -6.94 -17.22
C ASP A 144 17.53 -7.54 -15.92
N LEU A 145 17.30 -8.86 -15.69
CA LEU A 145 17.77 -9.59 -14.51
C LEU A 145 19.27 -9.43 -14.26
N ASP A 146 20.13 -9.46 -15.31
CA ASP A 146 21.57 -9.33 -15.15
C ASP A 146 21.97 -7.96 -14.57
N VAL A 147 21.27 -6.89 -14.97
CA VAL A 147 21.50 -5.54 -14.46
C VAL A 147 21.11 -5.45 -12.98
N ALA A 148 19.93 -5.98 -12.61
CA ALA A 148 19.50 -5.98 -11.23
C ALA A 148 20.43 -6.80 -10.32
N LEU A 149 20.86 -7.98 -10.75
CA LEU A 149 21.83 -8.82 -10.02
C LEU A 149 23.19 -8.15 -9.86
N GLU A 150 23.73 -7.50 -10.91
CA GLU A 150 25.03 -6.80 -10.83
C GLU A 150 24.97 -5.60 -9.90
N ALA A 151 23.85 -4.83 -9.88
CA ALA A 151 23.64 -3.74 -8.94
C ALA A 151 23.69 -4.24 -7.48
N GLN A 152 22.98 -5.34 -7.16
CA GLN A 152 23.03 -5.95 -5.83
C GLN A 152 24.45 -6.49 -5.50
N ALA A 153 25.12 -7.13 -6.45
CA ALA A 153 26.47 -7.62 -6.25
C ALA A 153 27.49 -6.48 -6.03
N ALA A 154 27.30 -5.33 -6.67
CA ALA A 154 28.13 -4.15 -6.47
C ALA A 154 28.05 -3.65 -5.03
N CYS A 155 26.82 -3.57 -4.48
CA CYS A 155 26.60 -3.11 -3.10
C CYS A 155 27.11 -4.13 -2.06
N LEU A 156 26.96 -5.43 -2.30
CA LEU A 156 27.57 -6.45 -1.43
C LEU A 156 29.13 -6.40 -1.46
N ARG A 157 29.73 -5.96 -2.56
CA ARG A 157 31.19 -5.76 -2.62
C ARG A 157 31.67 -4.56 -1.82
N GLY A 158 30.82 -3.58 -1.58
CA GLY A 158 31.09 -2.40 -0.76
C GLY A 158 30.22 -1.20 -1.14
N VAL A 159 29.91 -0.38 -0.15
CA VAL A 159 29.16 0.87 -0.26
C VAL A 159 30.13 2.07 -0.26
N ASP A 160 29.77 3.18 -0.93
CA ASP A 160 30.56 4.41 -0.88
C ASP A 160 30.22 5.23 0.38
N ASP A 161 30.77 4.81 1.51
CA ASP A 161 30.64 5.51 2.78
C ASP A 161 31.62 6.69 2.88
N SER A 162 31.67 7.54 1.85
CA SER A 162 32.49 8.75 1.93
C SER A 162 31.84 9.80 2.83
N ALA A 163 32.67 10.62 3.50
CA ALA A 163 32.17 11.70 4.33
C ALA A 163 31.29 12.69 3.53
N ALA A 164 31.59 12.89 2.25
CA ALA A 164 30.87 13.80 1.38
C ALA A 164 29.44 13.29 1.06
N GLU A 165 29.28 11.99 0.83
CA GLU A 165 27.96 11.41 0.57
C GLU A 165 27.16 11.26 1.87
N TRP A 166 27.80 10.90 3.00
CA TRP A 166 27.15 10.88 4.30
C TRP A 166 26.63 12.26 4.73
N ASP A 167 27.42 13.31 4.57
CA ASP A 167 26.99 14.67 4.91
C ASP A 167 25.75 15.13 4.10
N LYS A 168 25.58 14.65 2.87
CA LYS A 168 24.41 14.90 2.05
C LYS A 168 23.20 14.08 2.52
N GLU A 169 23.41 12.76 2.70
CA GLU A 169 22.30 11.84 2.97
C GLU A 169 21.77 11.97 4.39
N ARG A 170 22.60 12.28 5.36
CA ARG A 170 22.19 12.53 6.76
C ARG A 170 21.03 13.53 6.86
N GLY A 171 21.10 14.64 6.10
CA GLY A 171 20.02 15.62 6.07
C GLY A 171 18.70 15.05 5.54
N ALA A 172 18.75 14.17 4.54
CA ALA A 172 17.57 13.52 3.99
C ALA A 172 16.93 12.55 4.99
N ILE A 173 17.72 11.73 5.68
CA ILE A 173 17.27 10.82 6.74
C ILE A 173 16.64 11.62 7.91
N GLU A 174 17.25 12.73 8.31
CA GLU A 174 16.68 13.59 9.35
C GLU A 174 15.32 14.19 8.97
N GLN A 175 15.10 14.50 7.69
CA GLN A 175 13.78 14.94 7.19
C GLN A 175 12.77 13.80 7.20
N GLU A 176 13.18 12.58 6.91
CA GLU A 176 12.33 11.38 7.00
C GLU A 176 11.88 11.13 8.45
N VAL A 177 12.81 11.12 9.40
CA VAL A 177 12.49 11.04 10.84
C VAL A 177 11.51 12.15 11.25
N ALA A 178 11.71 13.37 10.77
CA ALA A 178 10.81 14.49 11.07
C ALA A 178 9.41 14.30 10.48
N ARG A 179 9.33 13.73 9.26
CA ARG A 179 8.06 13.36 8.61
C ARG A 179 7.30 12.35 9.48
N ASP A 180 7.96 11.29 9.90
CA ASP A 180 7.32 10.20 10.64
C ASP A 180 6.98 10.61 12.08
N LEU A 181 7.82 11.41 12.71
CA LEU A 181 7.47 12.08 13.97
C LEU A 181 6.30 13.09 13.83
N SER A 182 5.87 13.45 12.62
CA SER A 182 4.66 14.25 12.41
C SER A 182 3.39 13.40 12.37
N ASN A 183 3.54 12.08 12.21
CA ASN A 183 2.44 11.11 12.21
C ASN A 183 2.10 10.69 13.66
N PRO A 184 0.88 10.96 14.15
CA PRO A 184 0.50 10.56 15.52
C PRO A 184 0.49 9.05 15.72
N THR A 185 0.22 8.27 14.68
CA THR A 185 0.24 6.80 14.76
C THR A 185 1.66 6.29 14.93
N TYR A 186 2.63 6.86 14.20
CA TYR A 186 4.04 6.53 14.39
C TYR A 186 4.50 6.83 15.83
N LYS A 187 4.20 8.02 16.35
CA LYS A 187 4.52 8.38 17.73
C LYS A 187 3.90 7.42 18.76
N PHE A 188 2.71 6.92 18.46
CA PHE A 188 2.04 5.93 19.29
C PHE A 188 2.79 4.60 19.27
N ILE A 189 3.15 4.08 18.11
CA ILE A 189 3.86 2.80 17.97
C ILE A 189 5.25 2.90 18.59
N ASP A 190 6.01 3.96 18.32
CA ASP A 190 7.33 4.19 18.93
C ASP A 190 7.25 4.22 20.46
N ARG A 191 6.28 4.96 21.03
CA ARG A 191 6.05 4.98 22.48
C ARG A 191 5.64 3.61 23.01
N LEU A 192 4.79 2.89 22.32
CA LEU A 192 4.35 1.55 22.69
C LEU A 192 5.54 0.58 22.74
N ASN A 193 6.40 0.60 21.72
CA ASN A 193 7.60 -0.25 21.64
C ASN A 193 8.61 0.08 22.75
N GLN A 194 8.83 1.36 23.03
CA GLN A 194 9.68 1.80 24.14
C GLN A 194 9.23 1.22 25.49
N ASP A 195 7.94 1.18 25.75
CA ASP A 195 7.37 0.69 27.00
C ASP A 195 7.25 -0.86 26.99
N MET A 196 6.82 -1.45 25.88
CA MET A 196 6.62 -2.89 25.71
C MET A 196 7.95 -3.67 25.77
N PHE A 197 9.02 -3.12 25.19
CA PHE A 197 10.31 -3.75 25.05
C PHE A 197 11.43 -3.06 25.85
N ALA A 198 11.08 -2.31 26.88
CA ALA A 198 12.02 -1.52 27.69
C ALA A 198 13.29 -2.30 28.08
N GLY A 199 14.46 -1.72 27.78
CA GLY A 199 15.76 -2.31 28.10
C GLY A 199 16.23 -3.41 27.15
N THR A 200 15.61 -3.52 25.98
CA THR A 200 16.04 -4.39 24.89
C THR A 200 16.26 -3.57 23.60
N PRO A 201 16.94 -4.12 22.58
CA PRO A 201 17.03 -3.45 21.28
C PRO A 201 15.67 -3.17 20.63
N TYR A 202 14.67 -4.01 20.83
CA TYR A 202 13.30 -3.82 20.30
C TYR A 202 12.58 -2.57 20.82
N ALA A 203 13.12 -1.91 21.85
CA ALA A 203 12.57 -0.65 22.36
C ALA A 203 12.89 0.57 21.49
N HIS A 204 13.73 0.42 20.48
CA HIS A 204 14.13 1.50 19.57
C HIS A 204 13.67 1.20 18.17
N ASP A 205 13.05 2.19 17.52
CA ASP A 205 12.74 2.09 16.10
C ASP A 205 14.03 2.03 15.27
N PRO A 206 14.14 1.14 14.27
CA PRO A 206 15.27 1.08 13.34
C PRO A 206 15.51 2.39 12.58
N LEU A 207 14.49 3.21 12.39
CA LEU A 207 14.56 4.51 11.73
C LEU A 207 15.62 5.42 12.37
N GLY A 208 15.84 5.31 13.69
CA GLY A 208 16.84 6.10 14.42
C GLY A 208 16.38 7.48 14.85
N THR A 209 17.33 8.31 15.28
CA THR A 209 17.04 9.65 15.81
C THR A 209 18.01 10.68 15.24
N LYS A 210 17.59 11.95 15.20
CA LYS A 210 18.48 13.06 14.80
C LYS A 210 19.77 13.06 15.63
N ALA A 211 19.67 12.84 16.94
CA ALA A 211 20.84 12.87 17.85
C ALA A 211 21.84 11.74 17.51
N SER A 212 21.35 10.56 17.13
CA SER A 212 22.22 9.46 16.70
C SER A 212 22.89 9.76 15.35
N PHE A 213 22.16 10.35 14.39
CA PHE A 213 22.71 10.72 13.09
C PHE A 213 23.76 11.85 13.18
N ASP A 214 23.52 12.86 14.02
CA ASP A 214 24.50 13.92 14.31
C ASP A 214 25.83 13.35 14.87
N ALA A 215 25.76 12.23 15.57
CA ALA A 215 26.93 11.57 16.17
C ALA A 215 27.56 10.50 15.25
N THR A 216 26.83 9.99 14.25
CA THR A 216 27.30 8.96 13.33
C THR A 216 28.30 9.55 12.32
N THR A 217 29.39 8.84 12.07
CA THR A 217 30.40 9.23 11.08
C THR A 217 30.48 8.24 9.94
N SER A 218 30.99 8.67 8.80
CA SER A 218 31.22 7.80 7.62
C SER A 218 32.13 6.61 7.93
N ASP A 219 33.14 6.76 8.81
CA ASP A 219 34.00 5.66 9.24
C ASP A 219 33.25 4.63 10.08
N MET A 220 32.26 5.06 10.87
CA MET A 220 31.38 4.15 11.61
C MET A 220 30.46 3.34 10.68
N LEU A 221 29.88 3.98 9.68
CA LEU A 221 29.06 3.31 8.64
C LEU A 221 29.89 2.28 7.90
N ARG A 222 31.05 2.66 7.38
CA ARG A 222 31.98 1.75 6.73
C ARG A 222 32.39 0.58 7.62
N SER A 223 32.62 0.82 8.92
CA SER A 223 32.92 -0.24 9.87
C SER A 223 31.74 -1.16 10.10
N PHE A 224 30.52 -0.63 10.14
CA PHE A 224 29.28 -1.38 10.28
C PHE A 224 29.05 -2.28 9.05
N HIS A 225 29.14 -1.72 7.84
CA HIS A 225 29.09 -2.48 6.60
C HIS A 225 30.11 -3.62 6.58
N ASN A 226 31.41 -3.31 6.75
CA ASN A 226 32.47 -4.31 6.74
C ASN A 226 32.34 -5.38 7.84
N THR A 227 31.54 -5.14 8.87
CA THR A 227 31.32 -6.11 9.95
C THR A 227 30.19 -7.07 9.64
N TRP A 228 29.09 -6.56 9.06
CA TRP A 228 27.83 -7.30 8.96
C TRP A 228 27.46 -7.72 7.55
N TYR A 229 27.86 -6.99 6.50
CA TYR A 229 27.50 -7.26 5.11
C TYR A 229 28.48 -8.27 4.48
N ALA A 230 28.25 -9.54 4.79
CA ALA A 230 29.07 -10.66 4.32
C ALA A 230 28.21 -11.66 3.53
N PRO A 231 28.74 -12.35 2.51
CA PRO A 231 28.01 -13.37 1.77
C PRO A 231 27.33 -14.42 2.67
N ALA A 232 28.02 -14.90 3.71
CA ALA A 232 27.44 -15.88 4.63
C ALA A 232 26.32 -15.32 5.55
N ASN A 233 26.17 -14.00 5.61
CA ASN A 233 25.10 -13.28 6.31
C ASN A 233 24.03 -12.73 5.34
N ALA A 234 24.04 -13.21 4.09
CA ALA A 234 23.14 -12.74 3.04
C ALA A 234 22.31 -13.87 2.43
N ILE A 235 21.07 -13.54 2.10
CA ILE A 235 20.11 -14.42 1.42
C ILE A 235 19.61 -13.68 0.17
N LEU A 236 19.86 -14.26 -1.01
CA LEU A 236 19.35 -13.76 -2.28
C LEU A 236 18.13 -14.55 -2.70
N ILE A 237 17.02 -13.87 -2.93
CA ILE A 237 15.76 -14.43 -3.40
C ILE A 237 15.48 -13.88 -4.80
N VAL A 238 15.13 -14.75 -5.74
CA VAL A 238 14.80 -14.38 -7.12
C VAL A 238 13.53 -15.10 -7.52
N VAL A 239 12.48 -14.33 -7.79
CA VAL A 239 11.14 -14.83 -8.14
C VAL A 239 10.68 -14.22 -9.45
N GLY A 240 10.23 -15.02 -10.42
CA GLY A 240 9.64 -14.49 -11.63
C GLY A 240 9.75 -15.40 -12.86
N ASP A 241 9.54 -14.81 -14.05
CA ASP A 241 9.57 -15.53 -15.33
C ASP A 241 11.02 -15.77 -15.79
N ILE A 242 11.64 -16.75 -15.18
CA ILE A 242 13.04 -17.12 -15.38
C ILE A 242 13.20 -18.63 -15.46
N ASP A 243 14.29 -19.08 -16.12
CA ASP A 243 14.77 -20.45 -15.97
C ASP A 243 15.67 -20.54 -14.72
N PRO A 244 15.35 -21.38 -13.73
CA PRO A 244 16.11 -21.43 -12.47
C PRO A 244 17.58 -21.81 -12.64
N ALA A 245 17.92 -22.68 -13.60
CA ALA A 245 19.31 -23.11 -13.84
C ALA A 245 20.13 -21.99 -14.51
N ASP A 246 19.53 -21.25 -15.43
CA ASP A 246 20.15 -20.09 -16.06
C ASP A 246 20.37 -18.96 -15.03
N ALA A 247 19.34 -18.63 -14.24
CA ALA A 247 19.44 -17.65 -13.16
C ALA A 247 20.56 -18.02 -12.16
N MET A 248 20.63 -19.29 -11.73
CA MET A 248 21.70 -19.77 -10.85
C MET A 248 23.08 -19.60 -11.49
N THR A 249 23.22 -19.82 -12.80
CA THR A 249 24.49 -19.64 -13.52
C THR A 249 24.93 -18.18 -13.49
N ARG A 250 24.00 -17.24 -13.72
CA ARG A 250 24.26 -15.78 -13.63
C ARG A 250 24.64 -15.38 -12.21
N ILE A 251 23.88 -15.85 -11.20
CA ILE A 251 24.16 -15.58 -9.79
C ILE A 251 25.55 -16.07 -9.39
N ARG A 252 25.93 -17.29 -9.76
CA ARG A 252 27.28 -17.80 -9.47
C ARG A 252 28.38 -16.97 -10.10
N ARG A 253 28.18 -16.50 -11.32
CA ARG A 253 29.13 -15.62 -12.01
C ARG A 253 29.38 -14.33 -11.24
N LEU A 254 28.34 -13.71 -10.68
CA LEU A 254 28.39 -12.40 -10.06
C LEU A 254 28.79 -12.44 -8.59
N PHE A 255 28.31 -13.45 -7.85
CA PHE A 255 28.42 -13.47 -6.39
C PHE A 255 29.45 -14.46 -5.85
N ALA A 256 29.74 -15.59 -6.53
CA ALA A 256 30.55 -16.65 -5.94
C ALA A 256 32.00 -16.25 -5.62
N ALA A 257 32.55 -15.26 -6.34
CA ALA A 257 33.89 -14.75 -6.13
C ALA A 257 33.99 -13.66 -5.05
N ILE A 258 32.88 -13.16 -4.52
CA ILE A 258 32.87 -12.16 -3.44
C ILE A 258 33.42 -12.82 -2.18
N PRO A 259 34.50 -12.27 -1.58
CA PRO A 259 35.12 -12.90 -0.42
C PRO A 259 34.19 -12.82 0.81
N ASN A 260 34.12 -13.94 1.54
CA ASN A 260 33.42 -13.98 2.80
C ASN A 260 34.34 -13.59 3.97
N HIS A 261 33.74 -13.06 5.04
CA HIS A 261 34.40 -12.81 6.33
C HIS A 261 33.54 -13.29 7.49
N ALA A 262 34.13 -13.39 8.69
CA ALA A 262 33.39 -13.79 9.88
C ALA A 262 32.49 -12.64 10.35
N VAL A 263 31.24 -12.95 10.64
CA VAL A 263 30.26 -12.03 11.22
C VAL A 263 30.19 -12.29 12.72
N PRO A 264 30.06 -11.25 13.58
CA PRO A 264 29.84 -11.43 15.02
C PRO A 264 28.54 -12.20 15.31
N ALA A 265 28.45 -12.77 16.50
CA ALA A 265 27.18 -13.33 16.98
C ALA A 265 26.14 -12.19 17.17
N HIS A 266 24.90 -12.41 16.76
CA HIS A 266 23.81 -11.45 16.96
C HIS A 266 23.57 -11.21 18.46
N PRO A 267 23.22 -9.98 18.87
CA PRO A 267 22.92 -9.66 20.26
C PRO A 267 21.75 -10.50 20.79
N ALA A 268 21.89 -11.01 22.00
CA ALA A 268 20.79 -11.71 22.68
C ALA A 268 19.74 -10.69 23.17
N VAL A 269 18.49 -10.94 22.85
CA VAL A 269 17.35 -10.14 23.33
C VAL A 269 16.82 -10.75 24.64
N ASP A 270 17.07 -10.06 25.76
CA ASP A 270 16.64 -10.47 27.10
C ASP A 270 15.39 -9.67 27.49
N LEU A 271 14.22 -10.22 27.20
CA LEU A 271 12.93 -9.60 27.46
C LEU A 271 12.67 -9.43 28.97
N LYS A 272 12.38 -8.20 29.37
CA LYS A 272 11.97 -7.88 30.75
C LYS A 272 10.43 -8.00 30.85
N PRO A 273 9.89 -8.24 32.09
CA PRO A 273 8.44 -8.19 32.28
C PRO A 273 7.84 -6.88 31.82
N VAL A 274 6.68 -6.95 31.15
CA VAL A 274 5.94 -5.74 30.76
C VAL A 274 5.42 -5.06 32.02
N LYS A 275 5.62 -3.75 32.10
CA LYS A 275 5.02 -2.93 33.13
C LYS A 275 3.69 -2.39 32.62
N SER A 276 2.60 -2.82 33.24
CA SER A 276 1.29 -2.28 32.90
C SER A 276 1.25 -0.78 33.17
N GLU A 277 0.93 -0.03 32.13
CA GLU A 277 0.74 1.42 32.21
C GLU A 277 -0.32 1.90 31.21
N SER A 278 -0.69 3.17 31.35
CA SER A 278 -1.59 3.83 30.41
C SER A 278 -1.04 5.20 30.04
N PHE A 279 -1.23 5.59 28.78
CA PHE A 279 -0.87 6.93 28.30
C PHE A 279 -1.86 7.46 27.27
N THR A 280 -1.90 8.79 27.13
CA THR A 280 -2.71 9.45 26.10
C THR A 280 -1.79 10.31 25.23
N LEU A 281 -1.96 10.20 23.91
CA LEU A 281 -1.31 11.05 22.93
C LEU A 281 -2.37 11.87 22.19
N GLN A 282 -2.02 13.10 21.86
CA GLN A 282 -2.85 13.94 21.01
C GLN A 282 -2.63 13.62 19.53
N SER A 283 -3.70 13.64 18.75
CA SER A 283 -3.67 13.33 17.32
C SER A 283 -4.45 14.35 16.50
N ASN A 284 -4.18 14.40 15.20
CA ASN A 284 -4.97 15.15 14.21
C ASN A 284 -6.03 14.28 13.51
N LEU A 285 -6.20 13.05 13.98
CA LEU A 285 -7.22 12.16 13.47
C LEU A 285 -8.63 12.72 13.74
N PRO A 286 -9.60 12.48 12.85
CA PRO A 286 -10.97 12.96 13.03
C PRO A 286 -11.78 12.16 14.06
N TYR A 287 -11.20 11.13 14.65
CA TYR A 287 -11.80 10.19 15.60
C TYR A 287 -10.81 9.85 16.72
N LEU A 288 -11.33 9.28 17.78
CA LEU A 288 -10.57 8.82 18.93
C LEU A 288 -10.23 7.33 18.73
N LEU A 289 -8.99 6.93 19.11
CA LEU A 289 -8.61 5.52 19.14
C LEU A 289 -8.27 5.11 20.57
N GLY A 290 -8.83 3.98 21.01
CA GLY A 290 -8.48 3.32 22.26
C GLY A 290 -7.82 1.99 22.01
N PHE A 291 -6.66 1.74 22.64
CA PHE A 291 -5.84 0.54 22.46
C PHE A 291 -5.63 -0.22 23.75
N ILE A 292 -5.53 -1.56 23.61
CA ILE A 292 -4.92 -2.44 24.63
C ILE A 292 -3.90 -3.30 23.90
N ALA A 293 -2.62 -3.22 24.31
CA ALA A 293 -1.55 -4.00 23.72
C ALA A 293 -0.96 -5.00 24.71
N TYR A 294 -0.62 -6.18 24.21
CA TYR A 294 -0.06 -7.30 24.96
C TYR A 294 1.23 -7.76 24.30
N ARG A 295 2.19 -8.26 25.09
CA ARG A 295 3.34 -8.95 24.52
C ARG A 295 2.95 -10.37 24.13
N PHE A 296 2.99 -10.63 22.84
CA PHE A 296 2.75 -11.94 22.23
C PHE A 296 4.07 -12.69 22.01
N PRO A 297 4.04 -14.01 21.73
CA PRO A 297 5.23 -14.79 21.44
C PRO A 297 5.87 -14.32 20.11
N GLY A 298 7.18 -14.43 20.02
CA GLY A 298 7.89 -14.17 18.76
C GLY A 298 7.94 -15.40 17.85
N THR A 299 8.43 -15.21 16.62
CA THR A 299 8.44 -16.23 15.55
C THR A 299 9.21 -17.51 15.92
N SER A 300 10.20 -17.42 16.84
CA SER A 300 10.93 -18.59 17.35
C SER A 300 10.18 -19.39 18.43
N SER A 301 9.01 -18.93 18.87
CA SER A 301 8.21 -19.60 19.89
C SER A 301 7.36 -20.73 19.31
N SER A 302 7.23 -21.84 20.01
CA SER A 302 6.27 -22.89 19.66
C SER A 302 4.80 -22.47 19.77
N ASP A 303 4.51 -21.34 20.44
CA ASP A 303 3.17 -20.80 20.61
C ASP A 303 2.82 -19.76 19.53
N PHE A 304 3.77 -19.42 18.63
CA PHE A 304 3.58 -18.36 17.65
C PHE A 304 2.35 -18.62 16.76
N ALA A 305 2.28 -19.75 16.09
CA ALA A 305 1.13 -20.10 15.24
C ALA A 305 -0.21 -20.14 16.00
N ALA A 306 -0.20 -20.55 17.27
CA ALA A 306 -1.43 -20.52 18.08
C ALA A 306 -1.84 -19.09 18.48
N ALA A 307 -0.87 -18.17 18.60
CA ALA A 307 -1.14 -16.77 18.86
C ALA A 307 -1.60 -16.00 17.62
N GLU A 308 -1.11 -16.38 16.44
CA GLU A 308 -1.62 -15.89 15.14
C GLU A 308 -3.09 -16.29 14.98
N VAL A 309 -3.39 -17.59 15.02
CA VAL A 309 -4.78 -18.08 14.96
C VAL A 309 -5.66 -17.44 16.04
N LEU A 310 -5.13 -17.11 17.24
CA LEU A 310 -5.89 -16.38 18.26
C LEU A 310 -6.22 -14.95 17.79
N ALA A 311 -5.25 -14.24 17.23
CA ALA A 311 -5.48 -12.87 16.76
C ALA A 311 -6.58 -12.85 15.69
N ASP A 312 -6.56 -13.82 14.85
CA ASP A 312 -7.53 -14.00 13.78
C ASP A 312 -8.93 -14.30 14.29
N VAL A 313 -9.04 -15.19 15.25
CA VAL A 313 -10.33 -15.44 15.94
C VAL A 313 -10.87 -14.15 16.55
N LEU A 314 -10.01 -13.34 17.17
CA LEU A 314 -10.41 -12.09 17.82
C LEU A 314 -10.79 -10.99 16.80
N SER A 315 -10.21 -11.03 15.61
CA SER A 315 -10.50 -10.09 14.49
C SER A 315 -11.73 -10.49 13.69
N SER A 316 -12.20 -11.74 13.82
CA SER A 316 -13.32 -12.25 13.04
C SER A 316 -14.56 -11.34 13.16
N GLN A 317 -15.21 -11.05 12.05
CA GLN A 317 -16.48 -10.31 12.02
C GLN A 317 -17.62 -11.04 12.78
N ARG A 318 -17.44 -12.31 13.09
CA ARG A 318 -18.34 -13.10 13.95
C ARG A 318 -17.96 -13.05 15.43
N ALA A 319 -16.77 -12.49 15.77
CA ALA A 319 -16.30 -12.39 17.15
C ALA A 319 -17.00 -11.27 17.93
N ASP A 320 -16.92 -11.38 19.25
CA ASP A 320 -17.56 -10.43 20.18
C ASP A 320 -16.94 -9.04 20.10
N LEU A 321 -15.67 -8.92 19.70
CA LEU A 321 -15.01 -7.63 19.58
C LEU A 321 -15.61 -6.82 18.42
N TYR A 322 -15.74 -7.42 17.24
CA TYR A 322 -16.38 -6.76 16.11
C TYR A 322 -17.85 -6.44 16.38
N ALA A 323 -18.54 -7.20 17.24
CA ALA A 323 -19.92 -6.95 17.60
C ALA A 323 -20.19 -5.56 18.20
N LEU A 324 -19.16 -4.86 18.68
CA LEU A 324 -19.24 -3.46 19.13
C LEU A 324 -19.66 -2.51 18.00
N VAL A 325 -19.27 -2.80 16.75
CA VAL A 325 -19.57 -1.97 15.58
C VAL A 325 -21.05 -2.03 15.22
N PRO A 326 -21.68 -3.19 14.94
CA PRO A 326 -23.10 -3.28 14.65
C PRO A 326 -24.00 -3.00 15.86
N ALA A 327 -23.42 -2.94 17.07
CA ALA A 327 -24.12 -2.45 18.25
C ALA A 327 -24.15 -0.91 18.37
N GLY A 328 -23.42 -0.19 17.51
CA GLY A 328 -23.30 1.28 17.55
C GLY A 328 -22.40 1.80 18.68
N LYS A 329 -21.56 0.94 19.27
CA LYS A 329 -20.66 1.27 20.37
C LYS A 329 -19.28 1.71 19.93
N ALA A 330 -18.89 1.36 18.72
CA ALA A 330 -17.64 1.73 18.09
C ALA A 330 -17.86 1.98 16.60
N LEU A 331 -17.00 2.83 15.99
CA LEU A 331 -16.92 3.02 14.55
C LEU A 331 -16.22 1.84 13.89
N ALA A 332 -15.20 1.30 14.57
CA ALA A 332 -14.47 0.10 14.21
C ALA A 332 -13.94 -0.59 15.47
N ALA A 333 -13.74 -1.90 15.40
CA ALA A 333 -13.15 -2.69 16.49
C ALA A 333 -12.45 -3.91 15.87
N GLU A 334 -11.17 -4.11 16.19
CA GLU A 334 -10.39 -5.24 15.70
C GLU A 334 -9.31 -5.65 16.69
N PHE A 335 -8.71 -6.81 16.44
CA PHE A 335 -7.52 -7.28 17.12
C PHE A 335 -6.46 -7.64 16.06
N GLY A 336 -5.20 -7.31 16.28
CA GLY A 336 -4.13 -7.62 15.35
C GLY A 336 -2.84 -7.99 16.05
N VAL A 337 -1.87 -8.46 15.27
CA VAL A 337 -0.49 -8.64 15.68
C VAL A 337 0.39 -7.68 14.90
N ALA A 338 1.29 -7.02 15.58
CA ALA A 338 2.30 -6.14 15.00
C ALA A 338 3.69 -6.52 15.57
N GLU A 339 4.74 -5.98 14.95
CA GLU A 339 6.11 -6.14 15.44
C GLU A 339 6.48 -7.62 15.68
N SER A 340 6.33 -8.45 14.63
CA SER A 340 6.61 -9.89 14.73
C SER A 340 8.11 -10.19 14.74
N TYR A 341 8.78 -9.85 15.84
CA TYR A 341 10.20 -10.13 16.02
C TYR A 341 10.46 -11.59 16.40
N THR A 342 11.70 -12.03 16.27
CA THR A 342 12.10 -13.42 16.58
C THR A 342 11.75 -13.83 18.02
N ARG A 343 11.85 -12.92 19.01
CA ARG A 343 11.65 -13.25 20.45
C ARG A 343 10.30 -12.83 21.01
N ALA A 344 9.61 -11.88 20.38
CA ALA A 344 8.31 -11.38 20.80
C ALA A 344 7.60 -10.68 19.64
N SER A 345 6.29 -10.56 19.76
CA SER A 345 5.44 -9.71 18.94
C SER A 345 4.48 -8.89 19.82
N VAL A 346 3.69 -8.02 19.24
CA VAL A 346 2.70 -7.21 19.94
C VAL A 346 1.30 -7.59 19.44
N GLY A 347 0.51 -8.25 20.29
CA GLY A 347 -0.92 -8.40 20.04
C GLY A 347 -1.67 -7.17 20.58
N TYR A 348 -2.52 -6.55 19.76
CA TYR A 348 -3.26 -5.35 20.17
C TYR A 348 -4.72 -5.41 19.79
N GLY A 349 -5.59 -4.98 20.73
CA GLY A 349 -6.98 -4.67 20.43
C GLY A 349 -7.15 -3.17 20.27
N VAL A 350 -7.92 -2.74 19.28
CA VAL A 350 -8.22 -1.33 19.03
C VAL A 350 -9.72 -1.09 18.81
N VAL A 351 -10.20 0.03 19.33
CA VAL A 351 -11.55 0.55 19.05
C VAL A 351 -11.44 1.99 18.54
N ALA A 352 -12.14 2.27 17.44
CA ALA A 352 -12.30 3.64 16.94
C ALA A 352 -13.66 4.20 17.41
N LEU A 353 -13.65 5.43 17.91
CA LEU A 353 -14.80 6.08 18.51
C LEU A 353 -14.99 7.49 17.94
N PRO A 354 -16.20 8.04 17.93
CA PRO A 354 -16.42 9.45 17.63
C PRO A 354 -15.56 10.37 18.52
N ALA A 355 -15.15 11.51 18.00
CA ALA A 355 -14.44 12.52 18.77
C ALA A 355 -15.25 12.97 20.00
N GLY A 356 -14.64 12.89 21.18
CA GLY A 356 -15.27 13.24 22.46
C GLY A 356 -16.06 12.11 23.10
N ALA A 357 -16.04 10.90 22.54
CA ALA A 357 -16.62 9.71 23.18
C ALA A 357 -15.79 9.28 24.42
N ASP A 358 -16.40 8.45 25.28
CA ASP A 358 -15.76 7.90 26.47
C ASP A 358 -14.84 6.71 26.11
N ALA A 359 -13.56 7.01 25.89
CA ALA A 359 -12.55 6.01 25.59
C ALA A 359 -12.35 4.99 26.69
N ASP A 360 -12.37 5.41 27.94
CA ASP A 360 -12.14 4.52 29.09
C ASP A 360 -13.24 3.46 29.19
N SER A 361 -14.50 3.84 28.94
CA SER A 361 -15.62 2.90 28.90
C SER A 361 -15.48 1.88 27.78
N ALA A 362 -15.11 2.29 26.58
CA ALA A 362 -14.92 1.41 25.44
C ALA A 362 -13.72 0.46 25.64
N ILE A 363 -12.60 0.96 26.14
CA ILE A 363 -11.42 0.15 26.48
C ILE A 363 -11.77 -0.89 27.58
N LYS A 364 -12.55 -0.48 28.57
CA LYS A 364 -13.02 -1.41 29.63
C LYS A 364 -13.91 -2.51 29.04
N GLU A 365 -14.77 -2.19 28.10
CA GLU A 365 -15.62 -3.19 27.44
C GLU A 365 -14.78 -4.13 26.57
N MET A 366 -13.82 -3.61 25.76
CA MET A 366 -12.87 -4.41 25.01
C MET A 366 -12.06 -5.35 25.91
N ARG A 367 -11.52 -4.84 27.02
CA ARG A 367 -10.81 -5.64 28.04
C ARG A 367 -11.68 -6.77 28.58
N ALA A 368 -12.95 -6.50 28.89
CA ALA A 368 -13.89 -7.52 29.38
C ALA A 368 -14.16 -8.60 28.32
N ILE A 369 -14.20 -8.24 27.05
CA ILE A 369 -14.33 -9.20 25.94
C ILE A 369 -13.09 -10.10 25.86
N LEU A 370 -11.89 -9.52 25.85
CA LEU A 370 -10.63 -10.27 25.77
C LEU A 370 -10.44 -11.19 26.99
N ALA A 371 -10.73 -10.70 28.19
CA ALA A 371 -10.70 -11.49 29.42
C ALA A 371 -11.67 -12.68 29.38
N ARG A 372 -12.87 -12.49 28.80
CA ARG A 372 -13.84 -13.59 28.63
C ARG A 372 -13.29 -14.70 27.74
N TYR A 373 -12.65 -14.37 26.62
CA TYR A 373 -11.99 -15.36 25.77
C TYR A 373 -10.84 -16.07 26.50
N ALA A 374 -10.06 -15.36 27.29
CA ALA A 374 -8.99 -15.96 28.10
C ALA A 374 -9.51 -16.93 29.18
N GLU A 375 -10.68 -16.64 29.80
CA GLU A 375 -11.28 -17.43 30.85
C GLU A 375 -12.13 -18.59 30.34
N GLN A 376 -12.97 -18.35 29.34
CA GLN A 376 -13.99 -19.28 28.84
C GLN A 376 -13.53 -20.05 27.59
N GLY A 377 -12.44 -19.60 26.95
CA GLY A 377 -11.94 -20.11 25.69
C GLY A 377 -12.62 -19.50 24.47
N VAL A 378 -12.04 -19.78 23.32
CA VAL A 378 -12.54 -19.34 22.00
C VAL A 378 -13.45 -20.38 21.38
N PRO A 379 -14.46 -20.00 20.58
CA PRO A 379 -15.30 -20.93 19.85
C PRO A 379 -14.48 -21.77 18.85
N GLN A 380 -14.68 -23.10 18.87
CA GLN A 380 -13.92 -24.01 18.00
C GLN A 380 -14.15 -23.69 16.51
N ASP A 381 -15.37 -23.35 16.13
CA ASP A 381 -15.71 -22.99 14.76
C ASP A 381 -14.95 -21.74 14.27
N LEU A 382 -14.66 -20.78 15.12
CA LEU A 382 -13.80 -19.65 14.78
C LEU A 382 -12.33 -20.06 14.61
N VAL A 383 -11.82 -21.01 15.42
CA VAL A 383 -10.46 -21.54 15.28
C VAL A 383 -10.27 -22.28 13.96
N GLU A 384 -11.20 -23.19 13.63
CA GLU A 384 -11.14 -23.92 12.36
C GLU A 384 -11.30 -23.00 11.15
N ALA A 385 -11.87 -21.93 11.46
CA ALA A 385 -12.08 -20.82 10.61
C ALA A 385 -10.81 -20.09 10.25
N ALA A 386 -10.16 -19.58 11.22
CA ALA A 386 -8.89 -18.95 11.16
C ALA A 386 -7.94 -19.77 10.28
N LYS A 387 -7.79 -21.01 10.66
CA LYS A 387 -6.92 -21.95 9.97
C LYS A 387 -7.22 -22.13 8.48
N ARG A 388 -8.51 -22.14 8.09
CA ARG A 388 -8.85 -22.31 6.66
C ARG A 388 -8.48 -21.11 5.81
N HIS A 389 -8.61 -19.91 6.33
CA HIS A 389 -8.20 -18.70 5.61
C HIS A 389 -6.69 -18.61 5.50
N GLU A 390 -5.94 -18.83 6.58
CA GLU A 390 -4.49 -18.88 6.53
C GLU A 390 -3.97 -19.83 5.44
N LEU A 391 -4.59 -21.01 5.34
CA LEU A 391 -4.25 -21.97 4.29
C LEU A 391 -4.66 -21.52 2.89
N ALA A 392 -5.74 -20.76 2.75
CA ALA A 392 -6.15 -20.20 1.48
C ALA A 392 -5.29 -19.01 1.08
N ASP A 393 -4.97 -18.14 2.04
CA ASP A 393 -4.16 -16.94 1.82
C ASP A 393 -2.75 -17.33 1.35
N ALA A 394 -2.17 -18.41 1.86
CA ALA A 394 -0.92 -18.96 1.38
C ALA A 394 -0.94 -19.33 -0.12
N GLU A 395 -2.09 -19.72 -0.68
CA GLU A 395 -2.21 -19.93 -2.12
C GLU A 395 -2.36 -18.60 -2.88
N PHE A 396 -2.99 -17.58 -2.27
CA PHE A 396 -3.11 -16.25 -2.87
C PHE A 396 -1.78 -15.48 -2.92
N ASP A 397 -0.85 -15.70 -1.99
CA ASP A 397 0.48 -15.09 -1.99
C ASP A 397 1.25 -15.34 -3.30
N ARG A 398 1.00 -16.47 -3.95
CA ARG A 398 1.62 -16.85 -5.23
C ARG A 398 1.09 -16.07 -6.43
N ASN A 399 0.00 -15.31 -6.28
CA ASN A 399 -0.61 -14.48 -7.32
C ASN A 399 0.14 -13.16 -7.54
N SER A 400 1.24 -12.94 -6.81
CA SER A 400 2.09 -11.76 -6.93
C SER A 400 3.56 -12.17 -6.98
N ILE A 401 4.29 -11.77 -8.02
CA ILE A 401 5.72 -12.05 -8.13
C ILE A 401 6.50 -11.33 -7.01
N PRO A 402 6.31 -10.02 -6.77
CA PRO A 402 6.93 -9.36 -5.63
C PRO A 402 6.45 -9.88 -4.27
N GLY A 403 5.15 -10.19 -4.15
CA GLY A 403 4.57 -10.75 -2.92
C GLY A 403 5.22 -12.09 -2.55
N LEU A 404 5.37 -12.99 -3.50
CA LEU A 404 6.01 -14.29 -3.27
C LEU A 404 7.49 -14.13 -2.89
N ALA A 405 8.22 -13.14 -3.46
CA ALA A 405 9.58 -12.86 -3.03
C ALA A 405 9.63 -12.41 -1.58
N ASN A 406 8.70 -11.54 -1.16
CA ASN A 406 8.58 -11.05 0.20
C ASN A 406 8.22 -12.18 1.19
N VAL A 407 7.32 -13.10 0.83
CA VAL A 407 6.97 -14.29 1.64
C VAL A 407 8.22 -15.14 1.92
N TRP A 408 9.04 -15.41 0.90
CA TRP A 408 10.31 -16.11 1.06
C TRP A 408 11.31 -15.34 1.91
N SER A 409 11.40 -14.03 1.71
CA SER A 409 12.27 -13.12 2.46
C SER A 409 11.93 -13.12 3.93
N ASN A 410 10.67 -12.92 4.27
CA ASN A 410 10.19 -12.93 5.65
C ASN A 410 10.46 -14.27 6.34
N ALA A 411 10.09 -15.37 5.70
CA ALA A 411 10.31 -16.71 6.26
C ALA A 411 11.78 -16.99 6.55
N LEU A 412 12.68 -16.71 5.59
CA LEU A 412 14.08 -17.07 5.73
C LEU A 412 14.91 -16.06 6.54
N ALA A 413 14.69 -14.77 6.31
CA ALA A 413 15.53 -13.71 6.86
C ALA A 413 14.95 -13.13 8.16
N ALA A 414 13.66 -12.77 8.19
CA ALA A 414 13.07 -12.16 9.38
C ALA A 414 12.74 -13.20 10.46
N GLU A 415 12.22 -14.36 10.08
CA GLU A 415 11.73 -15.38 11.02
C GLU A 415 12.72 -16.53 11.28
N GLY A 416 13.70 -16.70 10.39
CA GLY A 416 14.71 -17.76 10.52
C GLY A 416 14.19 -19.16 10.20
N ARG A 417 13.11 -19.27 9.40
CA ARG A 417 12.52 -20.51 8.91
C ARG A 417 13.39 -21.14 7.83
N ALA A 418 13.20 -22.42 7.56
CA ALA A 418 13.84 -23.06 6.42
C ALA A 418 13.11 -22.75 5.09
N ASN A 419 11.79 -22.58 5.13
CA ASN A 419 10.93 -22.21 4.01
C ASN A 419 9.57 -21.70 4.52
N PRO A 420 8.78 -20.99 3.68
CA PRO A 420 7.46 -20.48 4.09
C PRO A 420 6.46 -21.52 4.55
N ASP A 421 6.53 -22.75 3.99
CA ASP A 421 5.59 -23.81 4.37
C ASP A 421 5.74 -24.32 5.82
N GLU A 422 6.78 -23.88 6.54
CA GLU A 422 6.92 -24.25 7.97
C GLU A 422 5.81 -23.64 8.81
N ASP A 423 5.43 -22.38 8.52
CA ASP A 423 4.34 -21.71 9.22
C ASP A 423 2.99 -22.32 8.87
N ILE A 424 2.75 -22.58 7.58
CA ILE A 424 1.55 -23.30 7.12
C ILE A 424 1.39 -24.63 7.84
N ARG A 425 2.46 -25.43 7.90
CA ARG A 425 2.46 -26.69 8.66
C ARG A 425 2.29 -26.51 10.18
N ALA A 426 2.72 -25.38 10.72
CA ALA A 426 2.51 -25.06 12.13
C ALA A 426 1.03 -24.74 12.38
N ILE A 427 0.42 -23.88 11.56
CA ILE A 427 -0.98 -23.51 11.61
C ILE A 427 -1.90 -24.75 11.42
N GLU A 428 -1.60 -25.63 10.46
CA GLU A 428 -2.34 -26.89 10.29
C GLU A 428 -2.44 -27.72 11.59
N ARG A 429 -1.40 -27.70 12.40
CA ARG A 429 -1.33 -28.47 13.66
C ARG A 429 -1.98 -27.78 14.84
N VAL A 430 -2.26 -26.48 14.77
CA VAL A 430 -2.90 -25.73 15.85
C VAL A 430 -4.26 -26.34 16.20
N THR A 431 -4.52 -26.54 17.47
CA THR A 431 -5.80 -27.00 18.01
C THR A 431 -6.51 -25.91 18.80
N ALA A 432 -7.82 -26.01 18.99
CA ALA A 432 -8.54 -25.09 19.88
C ALA A 432 -7.98 -25.08 21.32
N ALA A 433 -7.38 -26.17 21.80
CA ALA A 433 -6.72 -26.20 23.10
C ALA A 433 -5.43 -25.35 23.10
N ASP A 434 -4.70 -25.29 21.99
CA ASP A 434 -3.50 -24.47 21.87
C ASP A 434 -3.87 -22.97 21.83
N VAL A 435 -4.91 -22.62 21.07
CA VAL A 435 -5.44 -21.23 21.00
C VAL A 435 -5.97 -20.80 22.38
N ASN A 436 -6.70 -21.66 23.08
CA ASN A 436 -7.17 -21.38 24.44
C ASN A 436 -6.02 -21.21 25.44
N ARG A 437 -4.94 -21.97 25.30
CA ARG A 437 -3.73 -21.80 26.11
C ARG A 437 -3.06 -20.46 25.78
N ALA A 438 -2.95 -20.10 24.51
CA ALA A 438 -2.40 -18.81 24.07
C ALA A 438 -3.25 -17.65 24.63
N ALA A 439 -4.56 -17.68 24.48
CA ALA A 439 -5.47 -16.67 25.04
C ALA A 439 -5.25 -16.49 26.56
N LYS A 440 -5.22 -17.57 27.31
CA LYS A 440 -5.00 -17.54 28.76
C LYS A 440 -3.61 -17.01 29.16
N THR A 441 -2.60 -17.28 28.33
CA THR A 441 -1.22 -16.91 28.62
C THR A 441 -0.94 -15.45 28.27
N TYR A 442 -1.39 -15.01 27.10
CA TYR A 442 -0.97 -13.74 26.51
C TYR A 442 -1.96 -12.60 26.72
N LEU A 443 -3.25 -12.86 26.92
CA LEU A 443 -4.27 -11.83 27.22
C LEU A 443 -4.43 -11.53 28.72
N ALA A 444 -3.46 -11.88 29.54
CA ALA A 444 -3.53 -11.67 30.99
C ALA A 444 -3.42 -10.17 31.36
N ASP A 445 -4.34 -9.67 32.17
CA ASP A 445 -4.48 -8.25 32.53
C ASP A 445 -3.23 -7.59 33.13
N GLY A 446 -2.36 -8.35 33.79
CA GLY A 446 -1.15 -7.82 34.44
C GLY A 446 -0.01 -7.42 33.49
N ASN A 447 -0.14 -7.68 32.17
CA ASN A 447 0.92 -7.54 31.19
C ASN A 447 0.50 -6.69 29.97
N SER A 448 -0.44 -5.76 30.14
CA SER A 448 -0.95 -4.93 29.06
C SER A 448 -0.58 -3.46 29.20
N ILE A 449 -0.41 -2.79 28.07
CA ILE A 449 -0.30 -1.35 27.95
C ILE A 449 -1.61 -0.84 27.34
N THR A 450 -2.17 0.20 27.93
CA THR A 450 -3.40 0.84 27.44
C THR A 450 -3.04 2.20 26.88
N ALA A 451 -3.58 2.57 25.72
CA ALA A 451 -3.30 3.88 25.14
C ALA A 451 -4.51 4.50 24.47
N ILE A 452 -4.54 5.83 24.45
CA ILE A 452 -5.58 6.62 23.81
C ILE A 452 -4.91 7.62 22.87
N LEU A 453 -5.35 7.63 21.61
CA LEU A 453 -5.07 8.73 20.68
C LEU A 453 -6.29 9.65 20.64
N GLU A 454 -6.15 10.82 21.23
CA GLU A 454 -7.24 11.76 21.40
C GLU A 454 -7.19 12.86 20.33
N PRO A 455 -8.27 13.09 19.56
CA PRO A 455 -8.33 14.15 18.58
C PRO A 455 -8.27 15.53 19.27
N VAL A 456 -7.33 16.38 18.86
CA VAL A 456 -7.27 17.76 19.36
C VAL A 456 -8.15 18.67 18.54
N PRO A 457 -8.95 19.55 19.18
CA PRO A 457 -9.61 20.62 18.47
C PRO A 457 -8.57 21.52 17.78
N THR A 458 -8.69 21.65 16.47
CA THR A 458 -7.82 22.52 15.67
C THR A 458 -7.86 23.94 16.18
N GLY A 459 -6.77 24.48 16.72
CA GLY A 459 -6.77 25.89 17.18
C GLY A 459 -5.58 26.39 17.97
N LYS A 460 -4.65 25.56 18.43
CA LYS A 460 -3.42 26.04 19.08
C LYS A 460 -2.19 25.38 18.45
N PRO A 461 -1.24 26.18 17.91
CA PRO A 461 0.00 25.64 17.38
C PRO A 461 0.83 25.03 18.51
N VAL A 462 1.25 23.78 18.32
CA VAL A 462 2.36 23.22 19.09
C VAL A 462 3.64 23.77 18.46
N ALA A 463 4.35 24.64 19.16
CA ALA A 463 5.62 25.18 18.70
C ALA A 463 6.68 24.07 18.73
N THR A 464 6.87 23.39 17.63
CA THR A 464 8.07 22.62 17.36
C THR A 464 8.93 23.39 16.39
N LYS A 465 10.15 23.70 16.76
CA LYS A 465 11.16 24.22 15.82
C LYS A 465 11.42 23.09 14.82
N GLY A 466 11.13 23.33 13.53
CA GLY A 466 11.43 22.40 12.46
C GLY A 466 12.91 22.00 12.49
N PHE A 467 13.19 20.72 12.25
CA PHE A 467 14.49 20.21 11.93
C PHE A 467 14.84 20.71 10.52
N GLY A 468 15.94 21.32 10.32
CA GLY A 468 16.41 21.73 9.02
C GLY A 468 17.52 22.75 9.16
N GLY A 469 18.76 22.29 9.21
CA GLY A 469 19.89 23.09 8.74
C GLY A 469 19.72 23.21 7.22
N ALA A 470 19.80 24.44 6.68
CA ALA A 470 19.83 24.61 5.25
C ALA A 470 21.08 23.88 4.70
N GLU A 471 20.86 22.81 3.93
CA GLU A 471 21.93 22.25 3.11
C GLU A 471 22.42 23.35 2.15
N GLN A 472 23.66 23.70 2.27
CA GLN A 472 24.30 24.55 1.27
C GLN A 472 24.74 23.65 0.10
N VAL A 473 23.81 23.45 -0.84
CA VAL A 473 24.14 22.74 -2.08
C VAL A 473 24.59 23.75 -3.11
N THR A 474 25.87 23.69 -3.47
CA THR A 474 26.41 24.43 -4.60
C THR A 474 25.93 23.77 -5.90
N SER A 475 25.12 24.51 -6.69
CA SER A 475 24.64 24.07 -7.98
C SER A 475 25.82 23.77 -8.95
N ALA A 476 26.03 22.50 -9.28
CA ALA A 476 26.76 22.12 -10.47
C ALA A 476 25.75 21.83 -11.59
N PRO A 477 26.02 22.21 -12.85
CA PRO A 477 25.15 21.81 -13.95
C PRO A 477 25.12 20.27 -14.05
N THR A 478 23.94 19.71 -14.30
CA THR A 478 23.74 18.30 -14.59
C THR A 478 24.71 17.86 -15.69
N LYS A 479 25.64 17.00 -15.35
CA LYS A 479 26.46 16.30 -16.34
C LYS A 479 25.70 15.05 -16.76
N PRO A 480 25.76 14.68 -18.05
CA PRO A 480 25.25 13.39 -18.50
C PRO A 480 25.85 12.26 -17.67
N VAL A 481 25.01 11.36 -17.18
CA VAL A 481 25.44 10.19 -16.40
C VAL A 481 25.88 9.12 -17.39
N THR A 482 27.16 8.81 -17.42
CA THR A 482 27.67 7.67 -18.19
C THR A 482 27.50 6.41 -17.36
N LEU A 483 26.61 5.51 -17.80
CA LEU A 483 26.39 4.23 -17.12
C LEU A 483 27.63 3.32 -17.25
N PRO A 484 27.84 2.42 -16.28
CA PRO A 484 28.84 1.35 -16.42
C PRO A 484 28.53 0.46 -17.64
N ASP A 485 29.57 -0.05 -18.31
CA ASP A 485 29.42 -0.84 -19.53
C ASP A 485 28.44 -2.04 -19.38
N TRP A 486 28.43 -2.66 -18.22
CA TRP A 486 27.53 -3.79 -17.91
C TRP A 486 26.04 -3.41 -17.85
N ALA A 487 25.71 -2.15 -17.56
CA ALA A 487 24.33 -1.65 -17.55
C ALA A 487 23.97 -0.97 -18.87
N ALA A 488 24.91 -0.21 -19.44
CA ALA A 488 24.67 0.63 -20.61
C ALA A 488 24.17 -0.14 -21.84
N VAL A 489 24.67 -1.36 -22.08
CA VAL A 489 24.32 -2.19 -23.23
C VAL A 489 22.88 -2.70 -23.14
N ASP A 490 22.46 -3.17 -21.97
CA ASP A 490 21.15 -3.77 -21.78
C ASP A 490 20.07 -2.68 -21.63
N LEU A 491 20.34 -1.63 -20.86
CA LEU A 491 19.40 -0.54 -20.63
C LEU A 491 19.16 0.32 -21.87
N ALA A 492 20.12 0.42 -22.80
CA ALA A 492 19.94 1.09 -24.08
C ALA A 492 18.92 0.40 -25.00
N GLN A 493 18.60 -0.87 -24.74
CA GLN A 493 17.65 -1.63 -25.58
C GLN A 493 16.20 -1.36 -25.20
N LEU A 494 15.62 -0.28 -25.70
CA LEU A 494 14.21 0.01 -25.50
C LEU A 494 13.35 -0.78 -26.49
N LYS A 495 12.31 -1.45 -25.94
CA LYS A 495 11.33 -2.18 -26.73
C LYS A 495 9.93 -1.87 -26.19
N PRO A 496 8.95 -1.59 -27.05
CA PRO A 496 7.55 -1.58 -26.63
C PRO A 496 7.18 -2.95 -26.04
N PRO A 497 6.30 -3.02 -25.03
CA PRO A 497 5.84 -4.29 -24.49
C PRO A 497 5.17 -5.13 -25.59
N ALA A 498 5.42 -6.45 -25.54
CA ALA A 498 4.72 -7.39 -26.42
C ALA A 498 3.26 -7.52 -26.00
N ASP A 499 2.41 -8.01 -26.91
CA ASP A 499 1.02 -8.36 -26.58
C ASP A 499 0.99 -9.63 -25.72
N TYR A 500 0.86 -9.43 -24.42
CA TYR A 500 0.73 -10.49 -23.41
C TYR A 500 -0.62 -10.47 -22.69
N ILE A 501 -1.47 -9.44 -22.94
CA ILE A 501 -2.80 -9.28 -22.35
C ILE A 501 -3.81 -10.12 -23.13
N LYS A 502 -3.94 -11.40 -22.77
CA LYS A 502 -4.91 -12.30 -23.39
C LYS A 502 -6.14 -12.42 -22.49
N VAL A 503 -7.20 -11.70 -22.85
CA VAL A 503 -8.47 -11.70 -22.12
C VAL A 503 -9.64 -12.02 -23.06
N SER A 504 -10.70 -12.56 -22.49
CA SER A 504 -12.00 -12.68 -23.15
C SER A 504 -12.91 -11.57 -22.63
N ASP A 505 -13.45 -10.73 -23.52
CA ASP A 505 -14.34 -9.61 -23.19
C ASP A 505 -15.70 -9.86 -23.80
N MET A 506 -16.77 -9.81 -22.99
CA MET A 506 -18.12 -10.08 -23.44
C MET A 506 -19.16 -9.31 -22.63
N THR A 507 -20.31 -9.02 -23.26
CA THR A 507 -21.47 -8.44 -22.58
C THR A 507 -22.57 -9.48 -22.47
N LEU A 508 -23.08 -9.72 -21.27
CA LEU A 508 -24.17 -10.62 -21.00
C LEU A 508 -25.53 -10.04 -21.48
N ALA A 509 -26.55 -10.87 -21.59
CA ALA A 509 -27.85 -10.46 -22.08
C ALA A 509 -28.55 -9.34 -21.26
N ASN A 510 -28.18 -9.18 -20.01
CA ASN A 510 -28.68 -8.12 -19.12
C ASN A 510 -27.83 -6.82 -19.12
N GLY A 511 -26.76 -6.78 -19.94
CA GLY A 511 -25.89 -5.61 -20.08
C GLY A 511 -24.63 -5.64 -19.22
N LEU A 512 -24.46 -6.61 -18.31
CA LEU A 512 -23.24 -6.78 -17.51
C LEU A 512 -22.06 -7.12 -18.42
N ARG A 513 -20.95 -6.39 -18.28
CA ARG A 513 -19.70 -6.67 -18.98
C ARG A 513 -18.86 -7.65 -18.16
N LEU A 514 -18.42 -8.73 -18.79
CA LEU A 514 -17.58 -9.75 -18.17
C LEU A 514 -16.26 -9.85 -18.93
N ILE A 515 -15.17 -9.65 -18.21
CA ILE A 515 -13.80 -9.80 -18.71
C ILE A 515 -13.18 -10.99 -17.96
N VAL A 516 -12.59 -11.93 -18.71
CA VAL A 516 -12.00 -13.15 -18.11
C VAL A 516 -10.55 -13.30 -18.56
N LYS A 517 -9.63 -13.44 -17.58
CA LYS A 517 -8.24 -13.85 -17.79
C LYS A 517 -8.02 -15.18 -17.09
N THR A 518 -7.87 -16.25 -17.86
CA THR A 518 -7.49 -17.55 -17.30
C THR A 518 -6.01 -17.52 -16.91
N ASP A 519 -5.72 -17.79 -15.65
CA ASP A 519 -4.39 -18.07 -15.12
C ASP A 519 -4.44 -19.34 -14.29
N ARG A 520 -3.47 -20.23 -14.47
CA ARG A 520 -3.41 -21.54 -13.80
C ARG A 520 -2.16 -21.70 -12.94
N THR A 521 -1.56 -20.58 -12.60
CA THR A 521 -0.36 -20.58 -11.75
C THR A 521 -0.69 -21.05 -10.34
N THR A 522 -1.90 -20.72 -9.86
CA THR A 522 -2.40 -21.04 -8.53
C THR A 522 -3.83 -21.59 -8.61
N PRO A 523 -4.29 -22.39 -7.63
CA PRO A 523 -5.66 -22.91 -7.57
C PRO A 523 -6.66 -21.87 -7.01
N THR A 524 -6.52 -20.62 -7.37
CA THR A 524 -7.31 -19.48 -6.86
C THR A 524 -8.10 -18.81 -7.97
N VAL A 525 -9.18 -18.12 -7.61
CA VAL A 525 -9.92 -17.23 -8.50
C VAL A 525 -10.24 -15.93 -7.77
N SER A 526 -9.94 -14.82 -8.43
CA SER A 526 -10.30 -13.47 -7.99
C SER A 526 -11.36 -12.90 -8.93
N VAL A 527 -12.39 -12.26 -8.37
CA VAL A 527 -13.37 -11.46 -9.09
C VAL A 527 -13.26 -10.03 -8.58
N LEU A 528 -12.99 -9.10 -9.49
CA LEU A 528 -13.07 -7.67 -9.21
C LEU A 528 -14.18 -7.08 -10.06
N GLY A 529 -14.97 -6.18 -9.50
CA GLY A 529 -16.02 -5.52 -10.24
C GLY A 529 -16.25 -4.08 -9.81
N ALA A 530 -16.84 -3.31 -10.70
CA ALA A 530 -17.29 -1.97 -10.37
C ALA A 530 -18.63 -1.69 -11.03
N VAL A 531 -19.49 -1.03 -10.29
CA VAL A 531 -20.69 -0.37 -10.81
C VAL A 531 -20.29 1.06 -11.18
N ARG A 532 -20.29 1.40 -12.47
CA ARG A 532 -19.95 2.76 -12.93
C ARG A 532 -20.92 3.77 -12.33
N HIS A 533 -20.41 4.78 -11.64
CA HIS A 533 -21.19 5.76 -10.90
C HIS A 533 -20.56 7.15 -10.91
N ASP A 534 -21.38 8.16 -10.62
CA ASP A 534 -20.95 9.49 -10.15
C ASP A 534 -21.96 10.01 -9.12
N PHE A 535 -21.59 9.99 -7.85
CA PHE A 535 -22.49 10.35 -6.76
C PHE A 535 -22.92 11.82 -6.81
N GLY A 536 -22.10 12.69 -7.41
CA GLY A 536 -22.44 14.09 -7.63
C GLY A 536 -23.60 14.27 -8.62
N LEU A 537 -23.71 13.37 -9.61
CA LEU A 537 -24.82 13.37 -10.58
C LEU A 537 -26.04 12.59 -10.11
N GLU A 538 -25.83 11.46 -9.47
CA GLU A 538 -26.90 10.49 -9.13
C GLU A 538 -27.65 10.85 -7.83
N THR A 539 -26.97 11.47 -6.87
CA THR A 539 -27.59 11.81 -5.58
C THR A 539 -28.54 13.01 -5.71
N ARG A 540 -29.71 12.93 -5.13
CA ARG A 540 -30.62 14.07 -5.03
C ARG A 540 -30.01 15.16 -4.13
N ALA A 541 -30.25 16.42 -4.51
CA ALA A 541 -29.80 17.56 -3.69
C ALA A 541 -30.35 17.50 -2.26
N GLY A 542 -29.48 17.61 -1.28
CA GLY A 542 -29.79 17.51 0.14
C GLY A 542 -29.80 16.10 0.73
N GLN A 543 -29.41 15.08 -0.06
CA GLN A 543 -29.27 13.69 0.38
C GLN A 543 -27.82 13.18 0.21
N GLU A 544 -26.84 14.11 0.09
CA GLU A 544 -25.43 13.73 0.00
C GLU A 544 -25.01 12.89 1.22
N GLY A 545 -24.28 11.81 0.97
CA GLY A 545 -23.91 10.79 1.96
C GLY A 545 -24.80 9.53 1.91
N ILE A 546 -25.83 9.50 1.04
CA ILE A 546 -26.68 8.31 0.88
C ILE A 546 -25.89 7.11 0.36
N SER A 547 -24.93 7.34 -0.54
CA SER A 547 -24.03 6.30 -1.07
C SER A 547 -23.15 5.68 0.01
N ASP A 548 -22.68 6.48 0.98
CA ASP A 548 -21.84 6.01 2.06
C ASP A 548 -22.61 5.05 2.97
N VAL A 549 -23.86 5.40 3.31
CA VAL A 549 -24.72 4.55 4.12
C VAL A 549 -25.13 3.29 3.37
N LEU A 550 -25.47 3.40 2.07
CA LEU A 550 -25.80 2.24 1.24
C LEU A 550 -24.62 1.27 1.19
N ASN A 551 -23.42 1.77 0.91
CA ASN A 551 -22.24 0.93 0.78
C ASN A 551 -21.91 0.19 2.10
N ALA A 552 -22.05 0.86 3.24
CA ALA A 552 -21.87 0.23 4.55
C ALA A 552 -22.95 -0.83 4.88
N LEU A 553 -24.16 -0.71 4.32
CA LEU A 553 -25.25 -1.64 4.56
C LEU A 553 -25.02 -3.02 3.90
N PHE A 554 -24.21 -3.12 2.84
CA PHE A 554 -23.86 -4.41 2.23
C PHE A 554 -23.13 -5.34 3.22
N GLY A 555 -22.40 -4.81 4.19
CA GLY A 555 -21.75 -5.59 5.25
C GLY A 555 -22.70 -6.26 6.25
N TYR A 556 -24.05 -6.10 6.06
CA TYR A 556 -25.04 -6.69 6.96
C TYR A 556 -25.73 -7.94 6.41
N GLY A 557 -25.16 -8.51 5.34
CA GLY A 557 -25.64 -9.74 4.71
C GLY A 557 -26.78 -9.52 3.72
N SER A 558 -27.46 -10.59 3.37
CA SER A 558 -28.47 -10.65 2.33
C SER A 558 -29.89 -10.86 2.89
N GLU A 559 -30.88 -10.86 2.00
CA GLU A 559 -32.26 -11.22 2.39
C GLU A 559 -32.39 -12.66 2.89
N SER A 560 -31.49 -13.58 2.46
CA SER A 560 -31.49 -15.00 2.83
C SER A 560 -30.62 -15.30 4.05
N HIS A 561 -29.56 -14.54 4.26
CA HIS A 561 -28.57 -14.73 5.33
C HIS A 561 -28.37 -13.43 6.10
N ASP A 562 -28.64 -13.45 7.41
CA ASP A 562 -28.22 -12.33 8.25
C ASP A 562 -26.69 -12.21 8.29
N ARG A 563 -26.17 -11.12 8.85
CA ARG A 563 -24.73 -10.85 8.88
C ARG A 563 -23.88 -12.03 9.37
N LEU A 564 -24.28 -12.66 10.47
CA LEU A 564 -23.49 -13.76 11.06
C LEU A 564 -23.56 -15.03 10.21
N ALA A 565 -24.75 -15.35 9.67
CA ALA A 565 -24.91 -16.49 8.78
C ALA A 565 -24.21 -16.28 7.44
N PHE A 566 -24.19 -15.03 6.94
CA PHE A 566 -23.51 -14.68 5.71
C PHE A 566 -21.98 -14.82 5.84
N HIS A 567 -21.40 -14.22 6.89
CA HIS A 567 -19.96 -14.39 7.15
C HIS A 567 -19.61 -15.84 7.43
N LYS A 568 -20.49 -16.59 8.12
CA LYS A 568 -20.24 -18.03 8.27
C LYS A 568 -20.20 -18.75 6.92
N ALA A 569 -21.07 -18.39 5.98
CA ALA A 569 -21.09 -19.04 4.66
C ALA A 569 -19.83 -18.70 3.83
N LEU A 570 -19.28 -17.49 3.95
CA LEU A 570 -17.98 -17.12 3.39
C LEU A 570 -16.85 -17.92 4.04
N ASP A 571 -16.89 -18.00 5.34
CA ASP A 571 -15.99 -18.74 6.18
C ASP A 571 -15.93 -20.22 5.79
N ASP A 572 -17.05 -20.85 5.50
CA ASP A 572 -17.12 -22.27 5.14
C ASP A 572 -16.32 -22.60 3.87
N ILE A 573 -16.02 -21.60 3.04
CA ILE A 573 -15.27 -21.74 1.77
C ILE A 573 -13.98 -20.90 1.75
N ALA A 574 -13.57 -20.33 2.87
CA ALA A 574 -12.41 -19.43 2.98
C ALA A 574 -12.42 -18.34 1.90
N ALA A 575 -13.55 -17.65 1.76
CA ALA A 575 -13.73 -16.58 0.78
C ALA A 575 -13.78 -15.21 1.45
N ASN A 576 -13.13 -14.24 0.82
CA ASN A 576 -13.30 -12.82 1.16
C ASN A 576 -14.22 -12.18 0.11
N GLU A 577 -15.22 -11.44 0.55
CA GLU A 577 -16.23 -10.85 -0.33
C GLU A 577 -16.51 -9.39 0.06
N THR A 578 -16.73 -8.56 -0.95
CA THR A 578 -17.24 -7.21 -0.82
C THR A 578 -18.28 -6.97 -1.90
N ALA A 579 -19.46 -6.48 -1.54
CA ALA A 579 -20.50 -6.05 -2.47
C ALA A 579 -20.68 -4.51 -2.42
N GLY A 580 -21.38 -3.98 -3.42
CA GLY A 580 -21.67 -2.55 -3.56
C GLY A 580 -21.11 -1.96 -4.86
N TYR A 581 -20.73 -0.68 -4.85
CA TYR A 581 -20.20 -0.03 -6.06
C TYR A 581 -18.85 -0.59 -6.50
N GLU A 582 -18.11 -1.16 -5.60
CA GLU A 582 -16.94 -1.98 -5.87
C GLU A 582 -17.22 -3.36 -5.33
N LEU A 583 -17.09 -4.33 -6.20
CA LEU A 583 -17.33 -5.73 -5.88
C LEU A 583 -15.99 -6.47 -5.87
N SER A 584 -15.78 -7.33 -4.90
CA SER A 584 -14.63 -8.23 -4.90
C SER A 584 -15.01 -9.59 -4.33
N LEU A 585 -14.32 -10.62 -4.83
CA LEU A 585 -14.36 -11.95 -4.26
C LEU A 585 -13.00 -12.60 -4.49
N THR A 586 -12.40 -13.12 -3.43
CA THR A 586 -11.25 -14.01 -3.53
C THR A 586 -11.65 -15.37 -2.96
N VAL A 587 -11.37 -16.45 -3.69
CA VAL A 587 -11.80 -17.79 -3.31
C VAL A 587 -10.93 -18.87 -3.98
N LEU A 588 -10.73 -20.00 -3.35
CA LEU A 588 -10.13 -21.16 -4.02
C LEU A 588 -10.98 -21.62 -5.22
N ALA A 589 -10.32 -22.01 -6.32
CA ALA A 589 -11.00 -22.37 -7.58
C ALA A 589 -12.08 -23.45 -7.40
N ALA A 590 -11.87 -24.39 -6.47
CA ALA A 590 -12.86 -25.44 -6.15
C ALA A 590 -14.19 -24.85 -5.62
N ASN A 591 -14.17 -23.67 -5.01
CA ASN A 591 -15.31 -23.02 -4.41
C ASN A 591 -15.85 -21.83 -5.24
N PHE A 592 -15.29 -21.58 -6.44
CA PHE A 592 -15.62 -20.43 -7.28
C PHE A 592 -17.13 -20.22 -7.48
N SER A 593 -17.87 -21.30 -7.85
CA SER A 593 -19.32 -21.17 -8.08
C SER A 593 -20.08 -20.78 -6.80
N ARG A 594 -19.67 -21.27 -5.62
CA ARG A 594 -20.30 -20.91 -4.34
C ARG A 594 -19.91 -19.49 -3.92
N GLY A 595 -18.68 -19.08 -4.14
CA GLY A 595 -18.26 -17.69 -3.88
C GLY A 595 -19.05 -16.68 -4.72
N VAL A 596 -19.17 -16.94 -6.04
CA VAL A 596 -19.97 -16.06 -6.93
C VAL A 596 -21.46 -16.08 -6.57
N GLU A 597 -22.00 -17.19 -6.08
CA GLU A 597 -23.35 -17.26 -5.53
C GLU A 597 -23.54 -16.30 -4.37
N LEU A 598 -22.62 -16.32 -3.39
CA LEU A 598 -22.70 -15.44 -2.21
C LEU A 598 -22.52 -13.95 -2.60
N LEU A 599 -21.55 -13.65 -3.46
CA LEU A 599 -21.39 -12.29 -3.97
C LEU A 599 -22.65 -11.78 -4.69
N ALA A 600 -23.23 -12.61 -5.56
CA ALA A 600 -24.46 -12.24 -6.27
C ALA A 600 -25.66 -12.12 -5.31
N GLU A 601 -25.74 -12.96 -4.30
CA GLU A 601 -26.80 -12.89 -3.28
C GLU A 601 -26.74 -11.57 -2.51
N ASN A 602 -25.54 -11.15 -2.08
CA ASN A 602 -25.34 -9.89 -1.38
C ASN A 602 -25.57 -8.68 -2.30
N GLU A 603 -25.00 -8.70 -3.49
CA GLU A 603 -25.10 -7.60 -4.45
C GLU A 603 -26.54 -7.36 -4.94
N LEU A 604 -27.29 -8.44 -5.25
CA LEU A 604 -28.61 -8.37 -5.86
C LEU A 604 -29.75 -8.30 -4.85
N HIS A 605 -29.53 -8.81 -3.64
CA HIS A 605 -30.54 -8.97 -2.60
C HIS A 605 -29.99 -8.59 -1.21
N PRO A 606 -29.37 -7.40 -1.06
CA PRO A 606 -28.82 -6.97 0.24
C PRO A 606 -29.94 -6.83 1.29
N ALA A 607 -29.67 -7.23 2.52
CA ALA A 607 -30.65 -7.21 3.59
C ALA A 607 -31.18 -5.81 3.95
N LEU A 608 -30.34 -4.80 3.88
CA LEU A 608 -30.62 -3.38 4.22
C LEU A 608 -31.48 -3.24 5.50
N PRO A 609 -31.05 -3.78 6.65
CA PRO A 609 -31.89 -3.85 7.85
C PRO A 609 -32.06 -2.47 8.50
N ALA A 610 -33.30 -2.14 8.91
CA ALA A 610 -33.64 -0.82 9.45
C ALA A 610 -32.80 -0.41 10.67
N LYS A 611 -32.51 -1.36 11.58
CA LYS A 611 -31.70 -1.08 12.76
C LYS A 611 -30.26 -0.73 12.38
N ALA A 612 -29.67 -1.44 11.42
CA ALA A 612 -28.33 -1.15 10.93
C ALA A 612 -28.29 0.21 10.22
N PHE A 613 -29.29 0.53 9.42
CA PHE A 613 -29.43 1.84 8.78
C PHE A 613 -29.33 2.99 9.79
N GLU A 614 -30.08 2.95 10.89
CA GLU A 614 -30.05 4.01 11.90
C GLU A 614 -28.67 4.12 12.57
N ILE A 615 -28.03 3.00 12.88
CA ILE A 615 -26.69 2.96 13.48
C ILE A 615 -25.66 3.52 12.50
N LEU A 616 -25.63 3.03 11.26
CA LEU A 616 -24.68 3.48 10.24
C LEU A 616 -24.87 4.96 9.88
N LYS A 617 -26.13 5.40 9.76
CA LYS A 617 -26.45 6.81 9.54
C LYS A 617 -25.87 7.70 10.64
N GLN A 618 -26.01 7.30 11.91
CA GLN A 618 -25.43 8.01 13.05
C GLN A 618 -23.89 7.98 12.98
N GLN A 619 -23.28 6.81 12.82
CA GLN A 619 -21.83 6.65 12.74
C GLN A 619 -21.22 7.46 11.58
N THR A 620 -21.84 7.40 10.39
CA THR A 620 -21.42 8.22 9.23
C THR A 620 -21.54 9.70 9.52
N SER A 621 -22.63 10.13 10.18
CA SER A 621 -22.82 11.53 10.57
C SER A 621 -21.75 12.03 11.54
N GLU A 622 -21.40 11.22 12.53
CA GLU A 622 -20.35 11.53 13.51
C GLU A 622 -18.97 11.59 12.85
N PHE A 623 -18.67 10.64 11.99
CA PHE A 623 -17.46 10.63 11.18
C PHE A 623 -17.35 11.89 10.30
N LEU A 624 -18.39 12.22 9.55
CA LEU A 624 -18.45 13.43 8.73
C LEU A 624 -18.23 14.69 9.55
N ALA A 625 -18.82 14.79 10.75
CA ALA A 625 -18.64 15.95 11.62
C ALA A 625 -17.18 16.17 12.05
N GLY A 626 -16.40 15.11 12.19
CA GLY A 626 -14.95 15.15 12.43
C GLY A 626 -14.18 15.47 11.15
N ASN A 627 -14.44 14.70 10.08
CA ASN A 627 -13.71 14.80 8.82
C ASN A 627 -13.78 16.19 8.18
N LEU A 628 -14.95 16.81 8.16
CA LEU A 628 -15.17 18.15 7.65
C LEU A 628 -14.31 19.24 8.34
N LYS A 629 -13.79 18.97 9.52
CA LYS A 629 -12.91 19.86 10.28
C LYS A 629 -11.44 19.53 10.08
N SER A 630 -11.11 18.36 9.55
CA SER A 630 -9.73 17.93 9.39
C SER A 630 -8.98 18.82 8.41
N PRO A 631 -7.71 19.14 8.65
CA PRO A 631 -6.89 19.92 7.73
C PRO A 631 -6.77 19.25 6.36
N GLU A 632 -6.69 17.91 6.32
CA GLU A 632 -6.61 17.12 5.10
C GLU A 632 -7.82 17.34 4.20
N TYR A 633 -9.02 17.08 4.72
CA TYR A 633 -10.26 17.29 3.99
C TYR A 633 -10.41 18.73 3.49
N ARG A 634 -10.12 19.69 4.36
CA ARG A 634 -10.20 21.12 4.02
C ARG A 634 -9.22 21.52 2.90
N THR A 635 -8.07 20.86 2.84
CA THR A 635 -7.07 21.08 1.78
C THR A 635 -7.59 20.59 0.43
N LEU A 636 -8.07 19.33 0.37
CA LEU A 636 -8.63 18.77 -0.86
C LEU A 636 -9.86 19.55 -1.31
N ARG A 637 -10.71 19.93 -0.38
CA ARG A 637 -11.90 20.76 -0.66
C ARG A 637 -11.54 22.15 -1.19
N ALA A 638 -10.51 22.79 -0.64
CA ALA A 638 -10.00 24.06 -1.14
C ALA A 638 -9.46 23.93 -2.56
N LEU A 639 -8.74 22.83 -2.85
CA LEU A 639 -8.21 22.52 -4.17
C LEU A 639 -9.34 22.36 -5.19
N ASP A 640 -10.30 21.48 -4.91
CA ASP A 640 -11.44 21.24 -5.80
C ASP A 640 -12.25 22.52 -6.04
N THR A 641 -12.51 23.31 -5.00
CA THR A 641 -13.25 24.57 -5.12
C THR A 641 -12.51 25.60 -5.96
N ALA A 642 -11.19 25.60 -5.94
CA ALA A 642 -10.38 26.52 -6.73
C ALA A 642 -10.21 26.06 -8.20
N LEU A 643 -10.27 24.76 -8.45
CA LEU A 643 -10.10 24.16 -9.78
C LEU A 643 -11.42 24.07 -10.56
N LEU A 644 -12.56 23.90 -9.90
CA LEU A 644 -13.83 23.58 -10.53
C LEU A 644 -14.80 24.77 -10.51
N PRO A 645 -15.67 24.90 -11.52
CA PRO A 645 -16.67 25.96 -11.53
C PRO A 645 -17.70 25.78 -10.40
N ALA A 646 -18.22 26.90 -9.91
CA ALA A 646 -19.28 26.88 -8.91
C ALA A 646 -20.49 26.08 -9.41
N GLY A 647 -20.97 25.14 -8.61
CA GLY A 647 -22.07 24.25 -8.94
C GLY A 647 -21.68 22.96 -9.69
N ASP A 648 -20.39 22.72 -9.88
CA ASP A 648 -19.92 21.43 -10.40
C ASP A 648 -20.36 20.28 -9.48
N PRO A 649 -20.84 19.15 -10.03
CA PRO A 649 -21.30 18.01 -9.23
C PRO A 649 -20.25 17.49 -8.24
N VAL A 650 -18.97 17.52 -8.56
CA VAL A 650 -17.87 17.13 -7.66
C VAL A 650 -17.83 17.97 -6.37
N LEU A 651 -18.31 19.21 -6.43
CA LEU A 651 -18.36 20.10 -5.29
C LEU A 651 -19.53 19.86 -4.33
N ARG A 652 -20.41 18.90 -4.64
CA ARG A 652 -21.46 18.48 -3.72
C ARG A 652 -20.86 17.75 -2.52
N GLN A 653 -21.36 18.02 -1.34
CA GLN A 653 -20.71 17.62 -0.11
C GLN A 653 -21.68 16.95 0.84
N ALA A 654 -21.33 15.73 1.26
CA ALA A 654 -22.01 15.07 2.37
C ALA A 654 -21.74 15.83 3.69
N THR A 655 -22.78 16.04 4.47
CA THR A 655 -22.72 16.68 5.78
C THR A 655 -23.67 15.96 6.74
N PRO A 656 -23.49 16.13 8.06
CA PRO A 656 -24.49 15.63 9.02
C PRO A 656 -25.93 16.12 8.72
N THR A 657 -26.07 17.33 8.17
CA THR A 657 -27.37 17.90 7.82
C THR A 657 -28.01 17.22 6.61
N THR A 658 -27.23 16.99 5.52
CA THR A 658 -27.74 16.31 4.32
C THR A 658 -28.09 14.87 4.66
N LEU A 659 -27.24 14.20 5.43
CA LEU A 659 -27.45 12.83 5.85
C LEU A 659 -28.68 12.66 6.76
N ALA A 660 -28.98 13.66 7.60
CA ALA A 660 -30.17 13.65 8.46
C ALA A 660 -31.49 13.50 7.67
N HIS A 661 -31.52 13.99 6.43
CA HIS A 661 -32.70 13.89 5.55
C HIS A 661 -32.85 12.54 4.84
N VAL A 662 -31.81 11.69 4.86
CA VAL A 662 -31.83 10.37 4.21
C VAL A 662 -32.68 9.40 5.02
N THR A 663 -33.60 8.73 4.36
CA THR A 663 -34.44 7.64 4.91
C THR A 663 -34.01 6.28 4.34
N LEU A 664 -34.39 5.19 4.99
CA LEU A 664 -34.15 3.85 4.46
C LEU A 664 -34.88 3.61 3.12
N GLU A 665 -36.03 4.24 2.92
CA GLU A 665 -36.75 4.19 1.64
C GLU A 665 -35.93 4.89 0.53
N ASP A 666 -35.31 6.04 0.83
CA ASP A 666 -34.41 6.71 -0.10
C ASP A 666 -33.23 5.83 -0.47
N VAL A 667 -32.61 5.17 0.53
CA VAL A 667 -31.48 4.24 0.28
C VAL A 667 -31.89 3.08 -0.62
N ARG A 668 -33.05 2.47 -0.39
CA ARG A 668 -33.58 1.40 -1.26
C ARG A 668 -33.89 1.90 -2.66
N ALA A 669 -34.43 3.09 -2.78
CA ALA A 669 -34.71 3.69 -4.08
C ALA A 669 -33.41 4.06 -4.83
N PHE A 670 -32.41 4.55 -4.11
CA PHE A 670 -31.09 4.85 -4.65
C PHE A 670 -30.37 3.59 -5.12
N TYR A 671 -30.35 2.53 -4.31
CA TYR A 671 -29.83 1.22 -4.70
C TYR A 671 -30.48 0.71 -5.99
N ALA A 672 -31.81 0.69 -6.04
CA ALA A 672 -32.54 0.19 -7.20
C ALA A 672 -32.31 1.03 -8.48
N ALA A 673 -31.93 2.28 -8.35
CA ALA A 673 -31.66 3.18 -9.48
C ALA A 673 -30.23 3.09 -9.99
N THR A 674 -29.25 2.88 -9.10
CA THR A 674 -27.81 3.06 -9.39
C THR A 674 -27.02 1.77 -9.45
N VAL A 675 -27.37 0.75 -8.65
CA VAL A 675 -26.71 -0.57 -8.69
C VAL A 675 -27.35 -1.42 -9.79
N ARG A 676 -26.70 -1.49 -10.95
CA ARG A 676 -27.32 -1.95 -12.21
C ARG A 676 -26.36 -2.81 -13.03
N PRO A 677 -26.84 -3.90 -13.68
CA PRO A 677 -25.99 -4.74 -14.54
C PRO A 677 -25.42 -4.01 -15.77
N ASP A 678 -26.17 -3.05 -16.34
CA ASP A 678 -25.76 -2.27 -17.50
C ASP A 678 -24.78 -1.11 -17.18
N LEU A 679 -24.39 -1.00 -15.91
CA LEU A 679 -23.29 -0.17 -15.39
C LEU A 679 -22.16 -1.02 -14.78
N THR A 680 -22.34 -2.32 -14.64
CA THR A 680 -21.42 -3.21 -13.93
C THR A 680 -20.45 -3.87 -14.91
N THR A 681 -19.17 -3.82 -14.56
CA THR A 681 -18.11 -4.63 -15.16
C THR A 681 -17.55 -5.58 -14.11
N LEU A 682 -17.43 -6.86 -14.46
CA LEU A 682 -16.73 -7.87 -13.67
C LEU A 682 -15.48 -8.34 -14.40
N VAL A 683 -14.36 -8.41 -13.70
CA VAL A 683 -13.12 -9.04 -14.14
C VAL A 683 -12.94 -10.31 -13.32
N VAL A 684 -12.82 -11.45 -13.98
CA VAL A 684 -12.53 -12.76 -13.37
C VAL A 684 -11.14 -13.19 -13.80
N ILE A 685 -10.25 -13.43 -12.85
CA ILE A 685 -8.88 -13.87 -13.08
C ILE A 685 -8.57 -15.08 -12.21
N GLY A 686 -7.81 -16.06 -12.72
CA GLY A 686 -7.37 -17.24 -11.96
C GLY A 686 -7.63 -18.57 -12.65
N ASP A 687 -7.63 -19.69 -11.89
CA ASP A 687 -7.79 -21.05 -12.41
C ASP A 687 -9.26 -21.36 -12.74
N VAL A 688 -9.74 -20.66 -13.75
CA VAL A 688 -11.07 -20.86 -14.31
C VAL A 688 -11.04 -20.68 -15.83
N SER A 689 -11.74 -21.54 -16.57
CA SER A 689 -11.86 -21.35 -18.00
C SER A 689 -12.84 -20.20 -18.31
N THR A 690 -12.64 -19.53 -19.46
CA THR A 690 -13.60 -18.52 -19.95
C THR A 690 -15.05 -19.03 -19.99
N GLN A 691 -15.24 -20.29 -20.40
CA GLN A 691 -16.57 -20.87 -20.49
C GLN A 691 -17.19 -21.13 -19.11
N ASP A 692 -16.40 -21.60 -18.14
CA ASP A 692 -16.88 -21.86 -16.77
C ASP A 692 -17.18 -20.55 -16.07
N ALA A 693 -16.28 -19.55 -16.17
CA ALA A 693 -16.49 -18.21 -15.62
C ALA A 693 -17.78 -17.60 -16.17
N LYS A 694 -17.99 -17.64 -17.49
CA LYS A 694 -19.23 -17.17 -18.12
C LYS A 694 -20.43 -17.91 -17.57
N SER A 695 -20.38 -19.25 -17.52
CA SER A 695 -21.52 -20.05 -17.07
C SER A 695 -21.89 -19.79 -15.61
N VAL A 696 -20.91 -19.62 -14.73
CA VAL A 696 -21.12 -19.31 -13.32
C VAL A 696 -21.70 -17.90 -13.16
N VAL A 697 -21.12 -16.89 -13.82
CA VAL A 697 -21.61 -15.51 -13.75
C VAL A 697 -23.01 -15.40 -14.38
N GLU A 698 -23.29 -16.04 -15.52
CA GLU A 698 -24.64 -16.08 -16.09
C GLU A 698 -25.66 -16.76 -15.17
N LYS A 699 -25.26 -17.81 -14.47
CA LYS A 699 -26.16 -18.52 -13.53
C LYS A 699 -26.62 -17.61 -12.39
N TRP A 700 -25.70 -16.82 -11.80
CA TRP A 700 -25.98 -16.08 -10.59
C TRP A 700 -26.33 -14.60 -10.84
N PHE A 701 -25.68 -13.92 -11.79
CA PHE A 701 -25.93 -12.53 -12.17
C PHE A 701 -26.85 -12.38 -13.39
N GLY A 702 -27.01 -13.40 -14.23
CA GLY A 702 -27.78 -13.32 -15.47
C GLY A 702 -29.26 -13.04 -15.30
N GLY A 703 -29.81 -13.34 -14.12
CA GLY A 703 -31.19 -13.00 -13.71
C GLY A 703 -31.38 -11.54 -13.27
N TRP A 704 -30.33 -10.80 -13.03
CA TRP A 704 -30.37 -9.41 -12.56
C TRP A 704 -31.09 -8.51 -13.56
N ARG A 705 -32.21 -7.90 -13.14
CA ARG A 705 -33.04 -7.02 -13.96
C ARG A 705 -33.28 -5.73 -13.21
N VAL A 706 -33.17 -4.63 -13.92
CA VAL A 706 -33.47 -3.30 -13.41
C VAL A 706 -34.54 -2.61 -14.26
N SER A 707 -35.25 -1.70 -13.64
CA SER A 707 -36.27 -0.88 -14.30
C SER A 707 -35.84 0.60 -14.26
N GLY A 708 -36.40 1.41 -15.15
CA GLY A 708 -36.12 2.83 -15.25
C GLY A 708 -34.95 3.16 -16.20
N ALA A 709 -34.77 4.45 -16.44
CA ALA A 709 -33.70 4.96 -17.28
C ALA A 709 -32.32 4.76 -16.62
N LYS A 710 -31.30 4.49 -17.45
CA LYS A 710 -29.91 4.46 -17.01
C LYS A 710 -29.50 5.86 -16.54
N PRO A 711 -28.94 6.02 -15.32
CA PRO A 711 -28.48 7.31 -14.84
C PRO A 711 -27.30 7.85 -15.66
N GLU A 712 -27.16 9.17 -15.68
CA GLU A 712 -25.94 9.79 -16.19
C GLU A 712 -24.82 9.68 -15.14
N VAL A 713 -23.71 9.13 -15.56
CA VAL A 713 -22.54 8.88 -14.69
C VAL A 713 -21.26 9.49 -15.27
N THR A 714 -21.40 10.31 -16.32
CA THR A 714 -20.25 10.94 -16.99
C THR A 714 -20.26 12.44 -16.75
N LEU A 715 -19.26 12.93 -16.02
CA LEU A 715 -19.07 14.36 -15.76
C LEU A 715 -18.81 15.13 -17.05
N SER A 716 -19.44 16.29 -17.20
CA SER A 716 -19.16 17.19 -18.32
C SER A 716 -17.77 17.80 -18.24
N PRO A 717 -17.13 18.13 -19.39
CA PRO A 717 -15.87 18.88 -19.39
C PRO A 717 -15.98 20.19 -18.60
N VAL A 718 -14.88 20.63 -18.01
CA VAL A 718 -14.82 21.90 -17.28
C VAL A 718 -13.86 22.88 -17.93
N PRO A 719 -14.09 24.21 -17.82
CA PRO A 719 -13.16 25.21 -18.32
C PRO A 719 -11.88 25.23 -17.49
N ALA A 720 -10.84 25.85 -18.06
CA ALA A 720 -9.63 26.15 -17.32
C ALA A 720 -9.92 27.05 -16.10
N ASN A 721 -9.30 26.71 -14.96
CA ASN A 721 -9.41 27.47 -13.72
C ASN A 721 -8.74 28.85 -13.82
N GLN A 722 -9.07 29.72 -12.88
CA GLN A 722 -8.31 30.95 -12.62
C GLN A 722 -7.22 30.72 -11.59
N PRO A 723 -6.08 31.40 -11.67
CA PRO A 723 -5.04 31.32 -10.66
C PRO A 723 -5.54 31.81 -9.30
N SER A 724 -5.18 31.11 -8.23
CA SER A 724 -5.54 31.49 -6.87
C SER A 724 -4.59 30.87 -5.85
N SER A 725 -4.61 31.40 -4.61
CA SER A 725 -3.86 30.82 -3.50
C SER A 725 -4.77 30.69 -2.28
N VAL A 726 -4.73 29.53 -1.64
CA VAL A 726 -5.51 29.22 -0.45
C VAL A 726 -4.58 28.63 0.61
N SER A 727 -4.72 29.08 1.85
CA SER A 727 -3.96 28.57 3.00
C SER A 727 -4.90 27.82 3.96
N VAL A 728 -4.48 26.63 4.38
CA VAL A 728 -5.18 25.78 5.34
C VAL A 728 -4.29 25.57 6.56
N ALA A 729 -4.72 26.06 7.71
CA ALA A 729 -3.97 25.86 8.94
C ALA A 729 -4.02 24.40 9.40
N ASP A 730 -2.83 23.83 9.67
CA ASP A 730 -2.62 22.54 10.32
C ASP A 730 -1.56 22.71 11.42
N PRO A 731 -1.95 23.11 12.63
CA PRO A 731 -1.01 23.39 13.71
C PRO A 731 -0.22 22.18 14.23
N GLN A 732 -0.61 20.99 13.83
CA GLN A 732 0.07 19.72 14.18
C GLN A 732 1.17 19.36 13.18
N ALA A 733 1.13 19.92 11.98
CA ALA A 733 2.14 19.67 10.96
C ALA A 733 3.48 20.32 11.35
N VAL A 734 4.57 19.70 10.94
CA VAL A 734 5.94 20.24 11.11
C VAL A 734 6.35 21.02 9.86
N GLN A 735 5.86 20.59 8.70
CA GLN A 735 6.13 21.16 7.38
C GLN A 735 4.85 21.64 6.71
N ASP A 736 5.00 22.47 5.70
CA ASP A 736 3.93 22.81 4.78
C ASP A 736 3.82 21.75 3.67
N SER A 737 2.60 21.26 3.42
CA SER A 737 2.25 20.50 2.21
C SER A 737 1.68 21.45 1.19
N VAL A 738 2.23 21.47 -0.02
CA VAL A 738 1.86 22.39 -1.09
C VAL A 738 1.34 21.65 -2.30
N PHE A 739 0.22 22.13 -2.83
CA PHE A 739 -0.40 21.66 -4.07
C PHE A 739 -0.39 22.83 -5.06
N LEU A 740 0.26 22.62 -6.19
CA LEU A 740 0.17 23.52 -7.35
C LEU A 740 -0.57 22.76 -8.45
N ALA A 741 -1.75 23.24 -8.85
CA ALA A 741 -2.56 22.48 -9.79
C ALA A 741 -3.31 23.36 -10.79
N GLU A 742 -3.67 22.79 -11.93
CA GLU A 742 -4.54 23.42 -12.93
C GLU A 742 -5.42 22.41 -13.65
N GLN A 743 -6.60 22.85 -14.10
CA GLN A 743 -7.45 22.11 -15.03
C GLN A 743 -6.95 22.30 -16.45
N LEU A 744 -6.84 21.18 -17.18
CA LEU A 744 -6.41 21.14 -18.55
C LEU A 744 -7.62 21.01 -19.50
N ASN A 745 -7.53 21.67 -20.66
CA ASN A 745 -8.45 21.41 -21.76
C ASN A 745 -7.97 20.18 -22.54
N LEU A 746 -8.09 19.04 -21.92
CA LEU A 746 -7.60 17.74 -22.38
C LEU A 746 -8.49 16.63 -21.79
N ASN A 747 -8.45 15.45 -22.37
CA ASN A 747 -8.96 14.21 -21.79
C ASN A 747 -8.06 13.02 -22.17
N ARG A 748 -8.37 11.82 -21.66
CA ARG A 748 -7.54 10.62 -21.88
C ARG A 748 -7.43 10.20 -23.35
N PHE A 749 -8.36 10.61 -24.21
CA PHE A 749 -8.40 10.26 -25.63
C PHE A 749 -7.72 11.30 -26.53
N ASP A 750 -7.28 12.43 -25.98
CA ASP A 750 -6.53 13.43 -26.74
C ASP A 750 -5.17 12.85 -27.16
N PRO A 751 -4.75 13.00 -28.41
CA PRO A 751 -3.44 12.53 -28.88
C PRO A 751 -2.25 13.15 -28.13
N ASP A 752 -2.41 14.35 -27.57
CA ASP A 752 -1.37 15.03 -26.79
C ASP A 752 -1.22 14.44 -25.37
N TYR A 753 -2.11 13.53 -24.93
CA TYR A 753 -1.98 12.84 -23.64
C TYR A 753 -0.62 12.14 -23.49
N TYR A 754 -0.20 11.37 -24.49
CA TYR A 754 1.03 10.59 -24.43
C TYR A 754 2.30 11.45 -24.37
N PRO A 755 2.47 12.50 -25.22
CA PRO A 755 3.58 13.43 -25.08
C PRO A 755 3.60 14.17 -23.73
N LEU A 756 2.43 14.56 -23.20
CA LEU A 756 2.34 15.17 -21.86
C LEU A 756 2.75 14.19 -20.76
N GLN A 757 2.27 12.96 -20.82
CA GLN A 757 2.59 11.95 -19.82
C GLN A 757 4.08 11.58 -19.86
N LEU A 758 4.67 11.43 -21.04
CA LEU A 758 6.10 11.17 -21.18
C LEU A 758 6.94 12.36 -20.67
N GLY A 759 6.54 13.59 -21.01
CA GLY A 759 7.20 14.79 -20.51
C GLY A 759 7.03 14.98 -19.01
N ASN A 760 5.90 14.54 -18.45
CA ASN A 760 5.72 14.49 -16.99
C ASN A 760 6.77 13.61 -16.30
N HIS A 761 7.15 12.48 -16.90
CA HIS A 761 8.22 11.61 -16.38
C HIS A 761 9.59 12.29 -16.42
N VAL A 762 9.84 13.18 -17.36
CA VAL A 762 11.05 14.04 -17.37
C VAL A 762 10.99 15.09 -16.25
N LEU A 763 9.82 15.70 -16.05
CA LEU A 763 9.70 16.82 -15.10
C LEU A 763 9.69 16.39 -13.64
N GLY A 764 8.79 15.48 -13.24
CA GLY A 764 8.59 15.13 -11.83
C GLY A 764 7.82 13.83 -11.58
N GLY A 765 7.32 13.15 -12.62
CA GLY A 765 6.56 11.89 -12.50
C GLY A 765 7.41 10.62 -12.51
N GLY A 766 8.72 10.73 -12.44
CA GLY A 766 9.66 9.60 -12.59
C GLY A 766 10.72 9.57 -11.48
N PHE A 767 10.32 9.40 -10.23
CA PHE A 767 11.15 9.21 -9.05
C PHE A 767 12.49 10.02 -9.03
N TYR A 768 13.64 9.45 -8.67
CA TYR A 768 14.90 10.17 -8.42
C TYR A 768 15.55 10.86 -9.64
N ALA A 769 15.14 10.54 -10.85
CA ALA A 769 15.80 11.00 -12.08
C ALA A 769 15.02 12.10 -12.82
N THR A 770 14.34 12.99 -12.10
CA THR A 770 13.53 14.06 -12.67
C THR A 770 14.12 15.43 -12.40
N ARG A 771 13.75 16.42 -13.24
CA ARG A 771 14.19 17.81 -13.07
C ARG A 771 13.82 18.37 -11.71
N LEU A 772 12.55 18.20 -11.30
CA LEU A 772 12.05 18.72 -10.02
C LEU A 772 12.78 18.08 -8.82
N TYR A 773 13.01 16.77 -8.86
CA TYR A 773 13.75 16.10 -7.80
C TYR A 773 15.19 16.62 -7.72
N HIS A 774 15.88 16.68 -8.86
CA HIS A 774 17.23 17.22 -8.93
C HIS A 774 17.29 18.65 -8.37
N ASP A 775 16.44 19.56 -8.86
CA ASP A 775 16.56 20.98 -8.57
C ASP A 775 16.06 21.33 -7.15
N LEU A 776 14.98 20.71 -6.66
CA LEU A 776 14.41 21.03 -5.37
C LEU A 776 15.01 20.23 -4.22
N ARG A 777 15.36 18.96 -4.44
CA ARG A 777 15.93 18.11 -3.38
C ARG A 777 17.45 18.08 -3.42
N GLN A 778 18.05 17.70 -4.56
CA GLN A 778 19.49 17.47 -4.63
C GLN A 778 20.29 18.78 -4.64
N VAL A 779 19.80 19.81 -5.36
CA VAL A 779 20.51 21.09 -5.51
C VAL A 779 20.10 22.10 -4.45
N ALA A 780 18.80 22.32 -4.26
CA ALA A 780 18.30 23.36 -3.35
C ALA A 780 18.07 22.89 -1.91
N GLY A 781 17.88 21.58 -1.68
CA GLY A 781 17.59 21.02 -0.35
C GLY A 781 16.27 21.54 0.26
N TYR A 782 15.31 21.94 -0.57
CA TYR A 782 14.06 22.55 -0.06
C TYR A 782 13.00 21.54 0.28
N VAL A 783 13.00 20.36 -0.34
CA VAL A 783 11.94 19.36 -0.22
C VAL A 783 12.53 17.98 0.06
N TYR A 784 11.77 17.13 0.76
CA TYR A 784 12.07 15.69 0.85
C TYR A 784 11.50 14.97 -0.38
N THR A 785 10.24 15.23 -0.71
CA THR A 785 9.59 14.67 -1.89
C THR A 785 8.98 15.78 -2.75
N VAL A 786 9.01 15.57 -4.06
CA VAL A 786 8.26 16.36 -5.03
C VAL A 786 7.74 15.42 -6.11
N ASP A 787 6.47 15.54 -6.44
CA ASP A 787 5.80 14.72 -7.44
C ASP A 787 5.03 15.60 -8.42
N ALA A 788 5.03 15.23 -9.69
CA ALA A 788 4.23 15.87 -10.73
C ALA A 788 3.33 14.84 -11.41
N ARG A 789 2.04 15.14 -11.52
CA ARG A 789 1.03 14.21 -11.99
C ARG A 789 0.12 14.82 -13.04
N LEU A 790 -0.04 14.09 -14.15
CA LEU A 790 -1.11 14.28 -15.13
C LEU A 790 -2.23 13.29 -14.82
N ASP A 791 -3.39 13.79 -14.45
CA ASP A 791 -4.59 13.00 -14.26
C ASP A 791 -5.57 13.28 -15.40
N ALA A 792 -5.92 12.25 -16.19
CA ALA A 792 -6.77 12.39 -17.35
C ALA A 792 -7.83 11.29 -17.37
N GLY A 793 -9.07 11.70 -17.15
CA GLY A 793 -10.25 10.84 -17.23
C GLY A 793 -10.92 10.93 -18.60
N LYS A 794 -12.12 10.39 -18.68
CA LYS A 794 -12.91 10.30 -19.92
C LYS A 794 -13.21 11.68 -20.55
N THR A 795 -13.43 12.71 -19.72
CA THR A 795 -13.89 14.04 -20.18
C THR A 795 -13.08 15.19 -19.61
N ARG A 796 -12.30 14.98 -18.58
CA ARG A 796 -11.56 16.00 -17.82
C ARG A 796 -10.12 15.59 -17.61
N ALA A 797 -9.24 16.55 -17.46
CA ALA A 797 -7.88 16.33 -17.01
C ALA A 797 -7.39 17.47 -16.13
N SER A 798 -6.45 17.16 -15.26
CA SER A 798 -5.75 18.13 -14.43
C SER A 798 -4.26 17.79 -14.36
N TYR A 799 -3.46 18.81 -14.09
CA TYR A 799 -2.05 18.68 -13.82
C TYR A 799 -1.77 19.20 -12.42
N ALA A 800 -0.98 18.49 -11.64
CA ALA A 800 -0.63 18.89 -10.29
C ALA A 800 0.86 18.63 -10.00
N VAL A 801 1.49 19.55 -9.25
CA VAL A 801 2.78 19.32 -8.61
C VAL A 801 2.56 19.43 -7.11
N THR A 802 2.99 18.39 -6.37
CA THR A 802 2.87 18.32 -4.91
C THR A 802 4.24 18.21 -4.26
N TYR A 803 4.44 18.90 -3.13
CA TYR A 803 5.69 18.83 -2.39
C TYR A 803 5.49 19.18 -0.91
N GLY A 804 6.41 18.67 -0.07
CA GLY A 804 6.51 19.03 1.34
C GLY A 804 7.78 19.82 1.60
N CYS A 805 7.68 20.95 2.33
CA CYS A 805 8.85 21.75 2.68
C CYS A 805 8.65 22.60 3.95
N ASP A 806 9.73 23.13 4.49
CA ASP A 806 9.64 24.13 5.54
C ASP A 806 8.92 25.40 5.04
N PRO A 807 8.11 26.07 5.88
CA PRO A 807 7.33 27.26 5.49
C PRO A 807 8.16 28.37 4.78
N VAL A 808 9.42 28.55 5.19
CA VAL A 808 10.32 29.55 4.59
C VAL A 808 10.77 29.23 3.16
N ASN A 809 10.54 28.01 2.71
CA ASN A 809 10.96 27.52 1.39
C ASN A 809 9.82 27.43 0.37
N VAL A 810 8.56 27.55 0.78
CA VAL A 810 7.37 27.42 -0.10
C VAL A 810 7.49 28.28 -1.36
N SER A 811 7.75 29.57 -1.22
CA SER A 811 7.86 30.49 -2.37
C SER A 811 9.08 30.21 -3.25
N LYS A 812 10.19 29.77 -2.67
CA LYS A 812 11.42 29.43 -3.41
C LYS A 812 11.21 28.15 -4.23
N ALA A 813 10.65 27.09 -3.61
CA ALA A 813 10.32 25.84 -4.29
C ALA A 813 9.34 26.09 -5.45
N ARG A 814 8.26 26.88 -5.21
CA ARG A 814 7.33 27.26 -6.28
C ARG A 814 8.03 27.96 -7.45
N SER A 815 8.95 28.87 -7.18
CA SER A 815 9.66 29.60 -8.25
C SER A 815 10.53 28.65 -9.09
N LEU A 816 11.15 27.63 -8.50
CA LEU A 816 11.88 26.60 -9.22
C LEU A 816 10.96 25.75 -10.07
N ILE A 817 9.83 25.29 -9.51
CA ILE A 817 8.81 24.51 -10.24
C ILE A 817 8.28 25.29 -11.45
N GLN A 818 7.94 26.56 -11.28
CA GLN A 818 7.49 27.41 -12.38
C GLN A 818 8.55 27.58 -13.47
N ARG A 819 9.81 27.74 -13.10
CA ARG A 819 10.94 27.79 -14.02
C ARG A 819 11.05 26.50 -14.84
N ASP A 820 10.96 25.35 -14.20
CA ASP A 820 11.14 24.06 -14.86
C ASP A 820 9.95 23.75 -15.78
N LEU A 821 8.73 24.07 -15.35
CA LEU A 821 7.55 24.02 -16.21
C LEU A 821 7.70 24.91 -17.46
N GLU A 822 8.21 26.13 -17.31
CA GLU A 822 8.45 27.02 -18.45
C GLU A 822 9.52 26.49 -19.39
N GLN A 823 10.58 25.88 -18.86
CA GLN A 823 11.59 25.23 -19.67
C GLN A 823 11.02 24.05 -20.50
N MET A 824 10.10 23.25 -19.92
CA MET A 824 9.40 22.18 -20.65
C MET A 824 8.53 22.73 -21.81
N ARG A 825 8.01 23.94 -21.67
CA ARG A 825 7.19 24.61 -22.70
C ARG A 825 8.04 25.24 -23.82
N GLU A 826 9.22 25.74 -23.49
CA GLU A 826 10.05 26.55 -24.40
C GLU A 826 11.14 25.75 -25.11
N ARG A 827 11.65 24.69 -24.49
CA ARG A 827 12.84 23.93 -24.92
C ARG A 827 12.53 22.47 -25.12
N ASP A 828 13.21 21.85 -26.08
CA ASP A 828 13.19 20.40 -26.20
C ASP A 828 13.92 19.77 -25.00
N VAL A 829 13.41 18.65 -24.51
CA VAL A 829 14.12 17.81 -23.56
C VAL A 829 15.37 17.24 -24.21
N SER A 830 16.41 16.94 -23.44
CA SER A 830 17.62 16.33 -23.99
C SER A 830 17.34 14.90 -24.49
N GLU A 831 18.22 14.38 -25.36
CA GLU A 831 18.13 12.99 -25.83
C GLU A 831 18.23 12.00 -24.66
N GLU A 832 19.01 12.31 -23.67
CA GLU A 832 19.20 11.52 -22.46
C GLU A 832 17.94 11.49 -21.57
N GLU A 833 17.35 12.67 -21.28
CA GLU A 833 16.10 12.77 -20.55
C GLU A 833 14.96 12.03 -21.28
N LEU A 834 14.93 12.15 -22.61
CA LEU A 834 13.92 11.44 -23.42
C LEU A 834 14.13 9.93 -23.36
N HIS A 835 15.38 9.46 -23.47
CA HIS A 835 15.71 8.05 -23.38
C HIS A 835 15.32 7.48 -22.02
N GLN A 836 15.71 8.14 -20.95
CA GLN A 836 15.44 7.72 -19.57
C GLN A 836 13.94 7.69 -19.27
N ALA A 837 13.19 8.71 -19.69
CA ALA A 837 11.73 8.71 -19.51
C ALA A 837 11.04 7.59 -20.31
N LYS A 838 11.52 7.29 -21.52
CA LYS A 838 11.05 6.15 -22.31
C LYS A 838 11.40 4.82 -21.64
N ALA A 839 12.64 4.68 -21.16
CA ALA A 839 13.10 3.47 -20.46
C ALA A 839 12.19 3.18 -19.26
N LEU A 840 11.98 4.18 -18.41
CA LEU A 840 11.12 4.10 -17.25
C LEU A 840 9.69 3.67 -17.62
N ILE A 841 9.00 4.43 -18.49
CA ILE A 841 7.59 4.21 -18.75
C ILE A 841 7.32 2.89 -19.49
N LEU A 842 8.20 2.49 -20.43
CA LEU A 842 8.04 1.23 -21.15
C LEU A 842 8.19 0.01 -20.26
N ARG A 843 9.09 0.07 -19.27
CA ARG A 843 9.27 -0.99 -18.28
C ARG A 843 8.13 -1.01 -17.26
N GLN A 844 7.68 0.16 -16.79
CA GLN A 844 6.53 0.24 -15.89
C GLN A 844 5.26 -0.37 -16.44
N LEU A 845 5.02 -0.26 -17.77
CA LEU A 845 3.86 -0.91 -18.40
C LEU A 845 3.85 -2.43 -18.20
N VAL A 846 5.01 -3.07 -18.14
CA VAL A 846 5.14 -4.51 -17.90
C VAL A 846 5.10 -4.81 -16.39
N LEU A 847 5.76 -4.00 -15.58
CA LEU A 847 5.83 -4.16 -14.13
C LEU A 847 4.45 -4.03 -13.46
N ASN A 848 3.56 -3.22 -14.03
CA ASN A 848 2.18 -3.08 -13.54
C ASN A 848 1.31 -4.33 -13.73
N GLU A 849 1.84 -5.39 -14.35
CA GLU A 849 1.16 -6.68 -14.52
C GLU A 849 1.78 -7.77 -13.61
N SER A 850 2.57 -7.39 -12.61
CA SER A 850 3.33 -8.32 -11.75
C SER A 850 2.48 -9.07 -10.72
N SER A 851 1.19 -8.75 -10.57
CA SER A 851 0.24 -9.48 -9.72
C SER A 851 -1.13 -9.60 -10.39
N GLU A 852 -1.91 -10.64 -10.02
CA GLU A 852 -3.30 -10.77 -10.48
C GLU A 852 -4.15 -9.56 -10.11
N GLU A 853 -3.93 -9.00 -8.93
CA GLU A 853 -4.66 -7.83 -8.46
C GLU A 853 -4.39 -6.61 -9.34
N THR A 854 -3.14 -6.30 -9.67
CA THR A 854 -2.79 -5.16 -10.54
C THR A 854 -3.31 -5.35 -11.96
N VAL A 855 -3.27 -6.58 -12.48
CA VAL A 855 -3.87 -6.93 -13.76
C VAL A 855 -5.38 -6.67 -13.75
N ALA A 856 -6.09 -7.18 -12.75
CA ALA A 856 -7.55 -7.04 -12.64
C ALA A 856 -7.96 -5.57 -12.49
N HIS A 857 -7.29 -4.80 -11.61
CA HIS A 857 -7.52 -3.36 -11.48
C HIS A 857 -7.21 -2.60 -12.76
N GLY A 858 -6.14 -2.94 -13.46
CA GLY A 858 -5.80 -2.35 -14.75
C GLY A 858 -6.87 -2.60 -15.81
N LEU A 859 -7.38 -3.83 -15.92
CA LEU A 859 -8.47 -4.18 -16.85
C LEU A 859 -9.76 -3.44 -16.49
N LEU A 860 -10.13 -3.40 -15.21
CA LEU A 860 -11.32 -2.73 -14.73
C LEU A 860 -11.24 -1.22 -14.98
N GLY A 861 -10.14 -0.55 -14.62
CA GLY A 861 -9.96 0.88 -14.83
C GLY A 861 -9.99 1.29 -16.31
N ARG A 862 -9.42 0.46 -17.21
CA ARG A 862 -9.55 0.68 -18.66
C ARG A 862 -10.99 0.53 -19.12
N ALA A 863 -11.70 -0.48 -18.63
CA ALA A 863 -13.10 -0.70 -18.97
C ALA A 863 -14.03 0.42 -18.48
N GLU A 864 -13.78 1.00 -17.31
CA GLU A 864 -14.57 2.09 -16.72
C GLU A 864 -14.59 3.36 -17.59
N ILE A 865 -13.46 3.69 -18.22
CA ILE A 865 -13.36 4.87 -19.09
C ILE A 865 -13.41 4.55 -20.58
N ASP A 866 -13.80 3.31 -20.94
CA ASP A 866 -13.93 2.83 -22.31
C ASP A 866 -12.62 2.85 -23.12
N LEU A 867 -11.47 2.63 -22.48
CA LEU A 867 -10.20 2.37 -23.16
C LEU A 867 -10.13 0.93 -23.68
N PRO A 868 -9.34 0.66 -24.75
CA PRO A 868 -9.00 -0.70 -25.14
C PRO A 868 -8.35 -1.47 -23.99
N LEU A 869 -8.64 -2.75 -23.84
CA LEU A 869 -8.06 -3.56 -22.77
C LEU A 869 -6.56 -3.81 -22.98
N ASP A 870 -6.09 -3.76 -24.21
CA ASP A 870 -4.68 -3.83 -24.63
C ASP A 870 -3.98 -2.44 -24.67
N GLU A 871 -4.57 -1.42 -24.03
CA GLU A 871 -4.01 -0.06 -23.96
C GLU A 871 -2.53 0.00 -23.56
N PRO A 872 -1.98 -0.82 -22.62
CA PRO A 872 -0.55 -0.81 -22.33
C PRO A 872 0.34 -1.09 -23.54
N VAL A 873 -0.08 -1.98 -24.45
CA VAL A 873 0.64 -2.29 -25.70
C VAL A 873 0.55 -1.11 -26.67
N ILE A 874 -0.66 -0.54 -26.82
CA ILE A 874 -0.88 0.65 -27.65
C ILE A 874 -0.07 1.84 -27.14
N ALA A 875 -0.12 2.11 -25.84
CA ALA A 875 0.61 3.17 -25.18
C ALA A 875 2.13 3.01 -25.34
N GLY A 876 2.64 1.79 -25.14
CA GLY A 876 4.06 1.48 -25.31
C GLY A 876 4.58 1.82 -26.71
N ALA A 877 3.84 1.45 -27.75
CA ALA A 877 4.19 1.80 -29.11
C ALA A 877 4.20 3.34 -29.36
N LYS A 878 3.23 4.06 -28.75
CA LYS A 878 3.16 5.53 -28.86
C LYS A 878 4.31 6.19 -28.10
N TYR A 879 4.57 5.81 -26.83
CA TYR A 879 5.66 6.37 -26.05
C TYR A 879 7.03 6.15 -26.71
N TYR A 880 7.24 4.96 -27.27
CA TYR A 880 8.48 4.67 -28.00
C TYR A 880 8.72 5.62 -29.18
N ALA A 881 7.65 6.01 -29.90
CA ALA A 881 7.72 6.84 -31.10
C ALA A 881 7.84 8.36 -30.83
N ILE A 882 7.49 8.85 -29.62
CA ILE A 882 7.47 10.29 -29.29
C ILE A 882 8.88 10.90 -29.39
N SER A 883 8.92 12.12 -29.95
CA SER A 883 10.11 12.97 -30.07
C SER A 883 10.11 14.14 -29.06
N ALA A 884 11.28 14.69 -28.74
CA ALA A 884 11.41 15.83 -27.83
C ALA A 884 10.59 17.07 -28.28
N PRO A 885 10.52 17.43 -29.57
CA PRO A 885 9.66 18.52 -30.05
C PRO A 885 8.15 18.26 -29.82
N GLU A 886 7.70 17.01 -29.78
CA GLU A 886 6.29 16.69 -29.48
C GLU A 886 5.98 16.96 -28.01
N ILE A 887 6.85 16.59 -27.09
CA ILE A 887 6.74 16.91 -25.67
C ILE A 887 6.63 18.43 -25.48
N ARG A 888 7.59 19.19 -26.02
CA ARG A 888 7.57 20.65 -25.91
C ARG A 888 6.27 21.26 -26.44
N ARG A 889 5.79 20.82 -27.61
CA ARG A 889 4.53 21.34 -28.19
C ARG A 889 3.32 21.04 -27.31
N ALA A 890 3.25 19.85 -26.75
CA ALA A 890 2.16 19.45 -25.85
C ALA A 890 2.18 20.28 -24.56
N PHE A 891 3.34 20.44 -23.92
CA PHE A 891 3.48 21.32 -22.76
C PHE A 891 3.13 22.77 -23.05
N ALA A 892 3.63 23.33 -24.15
CA ALA A 892 3.32 24.72 -24.55
C ALA A 892 1.82 24.92 -24.83
N LYS A 893 1.13 23.90 -25.36
CA LYS A 893 -0.31 23.97 -25.71
C LYS A 893 -1.20 23.88 -24.49
N HIS A 894 -0.90 23.00 -23.55
CA HIS A 894 -1.83 22.56 -22.49
C HIS A 894 -1.53 23.11 -21.11
N LEU A 895 -0.25 23.35 -20.72
CA LEU A 895 0.10 23.83 -19.40
C LEU A 895 0.27 25.36 -19.38
N ARG A 896 -0.17 26.00 -18.27
CA ARG A 896 -0.11 27.46 -18.07
C ARG A 896 0.63 27.72 -16.75
N THR A 897 1.85 28.21 -16.82
CA THR A 897 2.67 28.48 -15.62
C THR A 897 2.11 29.60 -14.73
N ASP A 898 1.27 30.48 -15.30
CA ASP A 898 0.56 31.56 -14.62
C ASP A 898 -0.88 31.21 -14.23
N GLY A 899 -1.38 30.05 -14.61
CA GLY A 899 -2.73 29.55 -14.34
C GLY A 899 -2.89 28.69 -13.10
N LEU A 900 -1.80 28.44 -12.36
CA LEU A 900 -1.79 27.50 -11.25
C LEU A 900 -2.61 27.99 -10.04
N VAL A 901 -3.39 27.07 -9.48
CA VAL A 901 -3.92 27.19 -8.13
C VAL A 901 -2.86 26.71 -7.15
N GLN A 902 -2.64 27.44 -6.06
CA GLN A 902 -1.82 27.01 -4.95
C GLN A 902 -2.67 26.75 -3.72
N VAL A 903 -2.57 25.57 -3.13
CA VAL A 903 -3.10 25.30 -1.79
C VAL A 903 -1.95 24.90 -0.88
N VAL A 904 -1.82 25.59 0.26
CA VAL A 904 -0.77 25.33 1.26
C VAL A 904 -1.43 24.89 2.55
N ARG A 905 -1.07 23.73 3.06
CA ARG A 905 -1.46 23.24 4.38
C ARG A 905 -0.25 23.13 5.28
N GLY A 906 -0.30 23.74 6.47
CA GLY A 906 0.81 23.60 7.40
C GLY A 906 0.65 24.41 8.68
N PRO A 907 1.71 24.46 9.50
CA PRO A 907 1.67 25.09 10.83
C PRO A 907 1.51 26.63 10.76
N ALA A 908 2.04 27.23 9.71
CA ALA A 908 1.97 28.67 9.48
C ALA A 908 1.90 28.98 7.97
N PRO A 909 0.91 28.44 7.23
CA PRO A 909 0.87 28.54 5.78
C PRO A 909 0.69 29.98 5.32
N GLN A 910 1.47 30.41 4.31
CA GLN A 910 1.46 31.78 3.74
C GLN A 910 0.79 31.81 2.38
#